data_f9d3df24c5945c57814fd18954684577
#
_entry.id   f9d3df24c5945c57814fd18954684577
#
_cell.length_a   1.000
_cell.length_b   1.000
_cell.length_c   1.000
_cell.angle_alpha   90.00
_cell.angle_beta   90.00
_cell.angle_gamma   90.00
#
_symmetry.space_group_name_H-M   'P 1'
#
loop_
_entity.id
_entity.type
_entity.pdbx_description
1 polymer ?
#
loop_
_entity_poly.entity_id
_entity_poly.type
_entity_poly.pdbx_seq_one_letter_code
_entity_poly.pdbx_strand_id
1 'polypeptide(L)'
;MDKRENSSNTLEQTCLTSDAKLIPNLSAIASCCKRSVIGKILPDAVYIHISALHALEELLQQYESQVRSAVSEIENVTIVKFSTNKPKISYLFYPDFDTDPHPALQASIQVDLETLQVTHRDYSTSENPPILHRKETFVTPDYPLYEQFAALTRAQEALGLLDNSRGIGTRRGWQERLQAYGVKMEGHRLIQHQAVSSTPESSVRQIDRHKAAIVRNDFSRSVRAALEAGLFTTDTTFFDYGCGHGGDVARIAQQGYTSTGWDPYYLPDTPRTPADIVNLGYVINVIEDTGDRREALVNAWELTRKVLLVAAQVTLADTNKGTIAYGDGVVTTRNTFQKYYEQEELKIYIDQVLGVDAIPVALGVYFVFRDEAQAQLFRASRFRSRATTPRVRVSIKRFEDYQELLAPLMSFVTERGRLPSKGELSQEADINAEFGSLRRAFQVILQATDPQEWEAISEKRRQDLMVYLALCQFSRRPKLGELAPSAQEDILALFGTYKQAWLNAEQMLHSLGNPEIIVERCQNSLVGKKLPNSLWVHISALQALDPLLRLYEGCASRTIGRLEEANVIKFHTKKPKISYLFYPDFDTDPHPALHTSMEIDLRDLHVTYRDYDTDDDPPVLHQTNALVTPDYPLYEKFARLARQEEDWGLLDNWRNISHRSGWLKCLADHCAILKGYQLSWRKDVDPYQLKVLRANVKTRQAKRRNANNKNNLE
;
A
#
# COMPACT_ATOMS: atom_id res chain seq x y z
N MET A 1 2.99 17.85 -39.50
CA MET A 1 4.09 17.02 -39.99
C MET A 1 5.32 17.40 -39.19
N ASP A 2 5.60 16.67 -38.15
CA ASP A 2 6.92 16.66 -37.52
C ASP A 2 7.08 15.32 -36.82
N LYS A 3 8.00 14.55 -37.34
CA LYS A 3 8.37 13.22 -36.88
C LYS A 3 9.20 13.39 -35.60
N ARG A 4 8.73 12.84 -34.48
CA ARG A 4 9.59 12.57 -33.34
C ARG A 4 10.46 11.36 -33.68
N GLU A 5 11.72 11.60 -33.92
CA GLU A 5 12.76 10.59 -34.04
C GLU A 5 12.98 9.97 -32.62
N ASN A 6 12.60 8.71 -32.49
CA ASN A 6 13.08 7.85 -31.42
C ASN A 6 14.57 7.60 -31.65
N SER A 7 15.43 8.08 -30.76
CA SER A 7 16.83 7.69 -30.73
C SER A 7 16.90 6.20 -30.35
N SER A 8 17.07 5.36 -31.33
CA SER A 8 17.34 3.93 -31.22
C SER A 8 18.73 3.73 -30.61
N ASN A 9 18.79 3.24 -29.34
CA ASN A 9 20.00 2.62 -28.80
C ASN A 9 20.35 1.41 -29.67
N THR A 10 21.49 1.48 -30.35
CA THR A 10 22.01 0.40 -31.22
C THR A 10 22.37 -0.80 -30.30
N LEU A 11 21.62 -1.89 -30.39
CA LEU A 11 21.90 -3.16 -29.74
C LEU A 11 22.68 -4.03 -30.75
N GLU A 12 23.99 -4.15 -30.58
CA GLU A 12 24.78 -5.20 -31.24
C GLU A 12 24.77 -6.47 -30.42
N GLN A 13 24.33 -7.57 -31.00
CA GLN A 13 24.32 -8.90 -30.39
C GLN A 13 25.37 -9.80 -31.06
N THR A 14 26.36 -10.24 -30.30
CA THR A 14 27.34 -11.26 -30.73
C THR A 14 27.17 -12.53 -29.88
N CYS A 15 27.33 -13.73 -30.48
CA CYS A 15 27.30 -15.01 -29.78
C CYS A 15 28.71 -15.51 -29.43
N LEU A 16 28.88 -16.09 -28.25
CA LEU A 16 30.11 -16.74 -27.80
C LEU A 16 30.37 -18.06 -28.53
N THR A 17 31.65 -18.37 -28.79
CA THR A 17 32.08 -19.67 -29.34
C THR A 17 31.92 -20.80 -28.33
N SER A 18 31.40 -21.95 -28.78
CA SER A 18 30.80 -23.02 -28.02
C SER A 18 31.76 -24.05 -27.41
N ASP A 19 32.58 -23.75 -26.40
CA ASP A 19 33.36 -24.80 -25.74
C ASP A 19 33.43 -24.77 -24.20
N ALA A 20 32.63 -23.99 -23.49
CA ALA A 20 32.53 -24.09 -22.03
C ALA A 20 31.10 -23.83 -21.56
N LYS A 21 30.37 -24.89 -21.18
CA LYS A 21 29.16 -24.75 -20.36
C LYS A 21 29.56 -24.28 -18.96
N LEU A 22 29.71 -22.98 -18.79
CA LEU A 22 29.78 -22.32 -17.49
C LEU A 22 28.37 -22.22 -16.94
N ILE A 23 27.90 -23.23 -16.22
CA ILE A 23 26.69 -23.11 -15.38
C ILE A 23 27.18 -22.73 -13.99
N PRO A 24 27.18 -21.43 -13.62
CA PRO A 24 27.59 -21.04 -12.29
C PRO A 24 26.56 -21.51 -11.27
N ASN A 25 27.05 -21.94 -10.10
CA ASN A 25 26.18 -22.15 -8.95
C ASN A 25 25.73 -20.78 -8.44
N LEU A 26 24.57 -20.30 -8.93
CA LEU A 26 24.03 -18.98 -8.62
C LEU A 26 23.87 -18.75 -7.11
N SER A 27 23.49 -19.80 -6.37
CA SER A 27 23.33 -19.74 -4.92
C SER A 27 24.67 -19.50 -4.21
N ALA A 28 25.75 -20.13 -4.68
CA ALA A 28 27.09 -19.92 -4.13
C ALA A 28 27.59 -18.51 -4.45
N ILE A 29 27.43 -18.05 -5.70
CA ILE A 29 27.79 -16.68 -6.12
C ILE A 29 27.01 -15.65 -5.31
N ALA A 30 25.69 -15.79 -5.17
CA ALA A 30 24.87 -14.87 -4.37
C ALA A 30 25.30 -14.86 -2.89
N SER A 31 25.71 -16.01 -2.34
CA SER A 31 26.20 -16.11 -0.97
C SER A 31 27.57 -15.42 -0.80
N CYS A 32 28.47 -15.59 -1.75
CA CYS A 32 29.77 -14.89 -1.77
C CYS A 32 29.56 -13.37 -1.90
N CYS A 33 28.68 -12.93 -2.81
CA CYS A 33 28.34 -11.51 -2.97
C CYS A 33 27.80 -10.89 -1.69
N LYS A 34 26.92 -11.59 -0.96
CA LYS A 34 26.35 -11.10 0.32
C LYS A 34 27.37 -11.00 1.45
N ARG A 35 28.40 -11.85 1.46
CA ARG A 35 29.46 -11.86 2.47
C ARG A 35 30.63 -10.96 2.11
N SER A 36 30.66 -10.44 0.88
CA SER A 36 31.78 -9.60 0.44
C SER A 36 31.93 -8.38 1.36
N VAL A 37 33.13 -8.17 1.86
CA VAL A 37 33.50 -6.98 2.64
C VAL A 37 33.93 -5.81 1.75
N ILE A 38 34.02 -6.05 0.44
CA ILE A 38 34.46 -5.10 -0.57
C ILE A 38 33.43 -5.04 -1.68
N GLY A 39 33.20 -3.86 -2.21
CA GLY A 39 32.24 -3.59 -3.26
C GLY A 39 30.94 -2.99 -2.75
N LYS A 40 30.25 -2.28 -3.62
CA LYS A 40 28.92 -1.71 -3.33
C LYS A 40 27.87 -2.78 -3.48
N ILE A 41 27.30 -3.21 -2.37
CA ILE A 41 26.27 -4.25 -2.32
C ILE A 41 24.90 -3.59 -2.51
N LEU A 42 24.16 -4.04 -3.51
CA LEU A 42 22.75 -3.70 -3.77
C LEU A 42 21.91 -5.00 -3.69
N PRO A 43 20.59 -4.93 -3.57
CA PRO A 43 19.73 -6.12 -3.39
C PRO A 43 19.88 -7.19 -4.48
N ASP A 44 20.21 -6.77 -5.71
CA ASP A 44 20.27 -7.63 -6.90
C ASP A 44 21.68 -7.79 -7.47
N ALA A 45 22.69 -7.09 -6.93
CA ALA A 45 24.04 -7.12 -7.47
C ALA A 45 25.11 -6.58 -6.53
N VAL A 46 26.38 -6.96 -6.77
CA VAL A 46 27.57 -6.34 -6.19
C VAL A 46 28.39 -5.69 -7.30
N TYR A 47 28.82 -4.46 -7.04
CA TYR A 47 29.65 -3.66 -7.95
C TYR A 47 31.04 -3.47 -7.36
N ILE A 48 32.08 -3.77 -8.12
CA ILE A 48 33.47 -3.77 -7.65
C ILE A 48 34.37 -3.15 -8.69
N HIS A 49 35.24 -2.26 -8.26
CA HIS A 49 36.27 -1.70 -9.15
C HIS A 49 37.32 -2.77 -9.51
N ILE A 50 37.79 -2.73 -10.74
CA ILE A 50 38.76 -3.73 -11.25
C ILE A 50 39.98 -3.89 -10.37
N SER A 51 40.48 -2.83 -9.70
CA SER A 51 41.60 -2.88 -8.78
C SER A 51 41.32 -3.72 -7.53
N ALA A 52 40.08 -3.89 -7.13
CA ALA A 52 39.64 -4.60 -5.94
C ALA A 52 39.24 -6.07 -6.20
N LEU A 53 39.30 -6.54 -7.45
CA LEU A 53 38.92 -7.92 -7.80
C LEU A 53 39.76 -8.97 -7.07
N HIS A 54 41.04 -8.69 -6.84
CA HIS A 54 41.98 -9.58 -6.16
C HIS A 54 41.64 -9.84 -4.68
N ALA A 55 40.85 -8.97 -4.08
CA ALA A 55 40.45 -9.07 -2.68
C ALA A 55 39.09 -9.76 -2.49
N LEU A 56 38.44 -10.23 -3.57
CA LEU A 56 37.22 -11.02 -3.53
C LEU A 56 37.48 -12.47 -3.08
N GLU A 57 36.41 -13.17 -2.68
CA GLU A 57 36.43 -14.63 -2.52
C GLU A 57 36.87 -15.29 -3.85
N GLU A 58 37.67 -16.35 -3.74
CA GLU A 58 38.29 -17.05 -4.89
C GLU A 58 37.27 -17.49 -5.94
N LEU A 59 36.08 -17.89 -5.51
CA LEU A 59 34.96 -18.27 -6.40
C LEU A 59 34.54 -17.12 -7.33
N LEU A 60 34.47 -15.90 -6.82
CA LEU A 60 34.10 -14.74 -7.64
C LEU A 60 35.22 -14.32 -8.59
N GLN A 61 36.48 -14.45 -8.17
CA GLN A 61 37.64 -14.20 -9.01
C GLN A 61 37.69 -15.20 -10.18
N GLN A 62 37.51 -16.49 -9.89
CA GLN A 62 37.48 -17.54 -10.91
C GLN A 62 36.31 -17.32 -11.88
N TYR A 63 35.14 -16.96 -11.36
CA TYR A 63 33.96 -16.68 -12.16
C TYR A 63 34.16 -15.49 -13.11
N GLU A 64 34.70 -14.39 -12.63
CA GLU A 64 35.04 -13.23 -13.45
C GLU A 64 36.12 -13.55 -14.52
N SER A 65 37.20 -14.22 -14.13
CA SER A 65 38.27 -14.58 -15.02
C SER A 65 37.82 -15.47 -16.17
N GLN A 66 36.96 -16.46 -15.87
CA GLN A 66 36.39 -17.35 -16.88
C GLN A 66 35.52 -16.59 -17.88
N VAL A 67 34.66 -15.68 -17.40
CA VAL A 67 33.81 -14.85 -18.26
C VAL A 67 34.66 -13.90 -19.12
N ARG A 68 35.64 -13.25 -18.51
CA ARG A 68 36.56 -12.34 -19.21
C ARG A 68 37.36 -13.03 -20.33
N SER A 69 37.84 -14.26 -20.08
CA SER A 69 38.56 -15.02 -21.12
C SER A 69 37.66 -15.54 -22.26
N ALA A 70 36.36 -15.67 -22.02
CA ALA A 70 35.40 -16.09 -23.04
C ALA A 70 34.92 -14.94 -23.96
N VAL A 71 35.14 -13.68 -23.55
CA VAL A 71 34.70 -12.47 -24.30
C VAL A 71 35.92 -11.68 -24.72
N SER A 72 36.26 -11.73 -26.00
CA SER A 72 37.51 -11.18 -26.58
C SER A 72 37.61 -9.65 -26.64
N GLU A 73 36.58 -8.88 -26.22
CA GLU A 73 36.50 -7.42 -26.42
C GLU A 73 36.35 -6.64 -25.12
N ILE A 74 36.81 -7.16 -23.98
CA ILE A 74 36.68 -6.48 -22.69
C ILE A 74 37.96 -5.69 -22.37
N GLU A 75 38.15 -4.55 -23.05
CA GLU A 75 39.21 -3.60 -22.74
C GLU A 75 38.67 -2.41 -21.94
N ASN A 76 39.55 -1.80 -21.11
CA ASN A 76 39.26 -0.57 -20.35
C ASN A 76 38.10 -0.63 -19.34
N VAL A 77 37.77 -1.80 -18.81
CA VAL A 77 36.75 -1.95 -17.76
C VAL A 77 37.14 -1.18 -16.51
N THR A 78 36.17 -0.50 -15.91
CA THR A 78 36.35 0.19 -14.62
C THR A 78 35.69 -0.57 -13.48
N ILE A 79 34.45 -1.03 -13.67
CA ILE A 79 33.66 -1.72 -12.65
C ILE A 79 33.10 -3.03 -13.20
N VAL A 80 33.16 -4.09 -12.39
CA VAL A 80 32.51 -5.37 -12.64
C VAL A 80 31.27 -5.47 -11.73
N LYS A 81 30.13 -5.81 -12.33
CA LYS A 81 28.87 -6.03 -11.66
C LYS A 81 28.53 -7.53 -11.68
N PHE A 82 28.46 -8.15 -10.51
CA PHE A 82 27.97 -9.52 -10.30
C PHE A 82 26.49 -9.47 -9.97
N SER A 83 25.64 -10.08 -10.78
CA SER A 83 24.22 -10.24 -10.46
C SER A 83 24.00 -11.39 -9.48
N THR A 84 23.14 -11.17 -8.47
CA THR A 84 22.84 -12.18 -7.42
C THR A 84 21.61 -13.00 -7.73
N ASN A 85 20.74 -12.52 -8.60
CA ASN A 85 19.44 -13.12 -8.95
C ASN A 85 19.37 -13.69 -10.38
N LYS A 86 20.40 -13.49 -11.19
CA LYS A 86 20.49 -13.97 -12.59
C LYS A 86 21.94 -14.39 -12.90
N PRO A 87 22.16 -15.36 -13.79
CA PRO A 87 23.50 -15.77 -14.20
C PRO A 87 24.12 -14.75 -15.16
N LYS A 88 24.32 -13.52 -14.69
CA LYS A 88 24.82 -12.41 -15.48
C LYS A 88 25.98 -11.70 -14.81
N ILE A 89 26.97 -11.34 -15.62
CA ILE A 89 28.05 -10.44 -15.24
C ILE A 89 28.01 -9.23 -16.19
N SER A 90 28.30 -8.04 -15.69
CA SER A 90 28.37 -6.85 -16.53
C SER A 90 29.65 -6.09 -16.28
N TYR A 91 30.27 -5.64 -17.34
CA TYR A 91 31.47 -4.82 -17.35
C TYR A 91 31.06 -3.39 -17.70
N LEU A 92 31.41 -2.45 -16.82
CA LEU A 92 30.99 -1.06 -16.90
C LEU A 92 32.21 -0.16 -17.11
N PHE A 93 32.10 0.78 -18.04
CA PHE A 93 33.18 1.65 -18.47
C PHE A 93 32.92 3.08 -17.97
N TYR A 94 33.73 3.50 -17.01
CA TYR A 94 33.76 4.84 -16.43
C TYR A 94 35.17 5.44 -16.62
N PRO A 95 35.48 6.01 -17.79
CA PRO A 95 36.84 6.46 -18.10
C PRO A 95 37.36 7.53 -17.14
N ASP A 96 36.46 8.36 -16.63
CA ASP A 96 36.78 9.44 -15.70
C ASP A 96 36.64 9.04 -14.23
N PHE A 97 36.78 7.73 -13.89
CA PHE A 97 36.56 7.25 -12.53
C PHE A 97 37.41 7.99 -11.48
N ASP A 98 38.67 8.31 -11.78
CA ASP A 98 39.56 8.98 -10.86
C ASP A 98 39.39 10.50 -10.85
N THR A 99 39.12 11.09 -12.00
CA THR A 99 39.14 12.53 -12.21
C THR A 99 37.79 13.21 -11.95
N ASP A 100 36.68 12.55 -12.28
CA ASP A 100 35.33 13.09 -12.04
C ASP A 100 34.80 12.60 -10.66
N PRO A 101 34.30 13.49 -9.80
CA PRO A 101 33.66 13.11 -8.55
C PRO A 101 32.46 12.16 -8.74
N HIS A 102 31.73 12.30 -9.84
CA HIS A 102 30.57 11.49 -10.19
C HIS A 102 30.65 11.03 -11.65
N PRO A 103 31.57 10.09 -11.96
CA PRO A 103 31.87 9.70 -13.32
C PRO A 103 30.64 9.13 -14.03
N ALA A 104 30.48 9.49 -15.28
CA ALA A 104 29.39 9.02 -16.12
C ALA A 104 29.71 7.68 -16.79
N LEU A 105 28.74 6.79 -16.81
CA LEU A 105 28.81 5.55 -17.58
C LEU A 105 28.90 5.85 -19.08
N GLN A 106 29.97 5.38 -19.71
CA GLN A 106 30.17 5.54 -21.14
C GLN A 106 29.68 4.34 -21.95
N ALA A 107 29.97 3.14 -21.47
CA ALA A 107 29.52 1.90 -22.12
C ALA A 107 29.34 0.78 -21.09
N SER A 108 28.57 -0.24 -21.45
CA SER A 108 28.46 -1.48 -20.68
C SER A 108 28.38 -2.70 -21.58
N ILE A 109 29.07 -3.77 -21.16
CA ILE A 109 28.97 -5.09 -21.77
C ILE A 109 28.32 -6.01 -20.76
N GLN A 110 27.19 -6.62 -21.09
CA GLN A 110 26.51 -7.60 -20.25
C GLN A 110 26.60 -8.99 -20.88
N VAL A 111 27.09 -9.94 -20.11
CA VAL A 111 27.20 -11.34 -20.51
C VAL A 111 26.15 -12.14 -19.74
N ASP A 112 25.24 -12.79 -20.47
CA ASP A 112 24.28 -13.74 -19.94
C ASP A 112 24.83 -15.15 -20.13
N LEU A 113 25.10 -15.84 -19.04
CA LEU A 113 25.77 -17.14 -19.05
C LEU A 113 24.82 -18.33 -19.25
N GLU A 114 23.52 -18.10 -19.15
CA GLU A 114 22.50 -19.11 -19.46
C GLU A 114 22.26 -19.19 -20.97
N THR A 115 22.16 -18.02 -21.61
CA THR A 115 21.88 -17.91 -23.05
C THR A 115 23.15 -17.73 -23.89
N LEU A 116 24.30 -17.52 -23.26
CA LEU A 116 25.60 -17.19 -23.89
C LEU A 116 25.54 -15.94 -24.79
N GLN A 117 24.64 -15.01 -24.48
CA GLN A 117 24.47 -13.76 -25.22
C GLN A 117 25.30 -12.63 -24.59
N VAL A 118 25.99 -11.88 -25.42
CA VAL A 118 26.69 -10.67 -25.06
C VAL A 118 25.89 -9.47 -25.58
N THR A 119 25.58 -8.52 -24.70
CA THR A 119 24.83 -7.33 -25.03
C THR A 119 25.68 -6.10 -24.76
N HIS A 120 25.93 -5.29 -25.76
CA HIS A 120 26.63 -4.02 -25.68
C HIS A 120 25.64 -2.86 -25.58
N ARG A 121 25.94 -1.88 -24.74
CA ARG A 121 25.18 -0.62 -24.65
C ARG A 121 26.15 0.54 -24.59
N ASP A 122 25.95 1.50 -25.49
CA ASP A 122 26.71 2.75 -25.55
C ASP A 122 25.88 3.90 -24.93
N TYR A 123 26.48 4.65 -24.03
CA TYR A 123 25.91 5.83 -23.38
C TYR A 123 26.68 7.11 -23.73
N SER A 124 27.69 7.05 -24.60
CA SER A 124 28.57 8.18 -24.94
C SER A 124 27.80 9.37 -25.55
N THR A 125 26.69 9.08 -26.24
CA THR A 125 25.82 10.09 -26.86
C THR A 125 24.62 10.46 -25.95
N SER A 126 24.50 9.88 -24.77
CA SER A 126 23.38 10.13 -23.86
C SER A 126 23.53 11.50 -23.19
N GLU A 127 22.51 12.35 -23.31
CA GLU A 127 22.47 13.64 -22.58
C GLU A 127 22.33 13.46 -21.06
N ASN A 128 21.83 12.29 -20.61
CA ASN A 128 21.60 11.99 -19.19
C ASN A 128 22.12 10.59 -18.80
N PRO A 129 23.45 10.35 -18.87
CA PRO A 129 24.03 9.06 -18.55
C PRO A 129 23.92 8.75 -17.04
N PRO A 130 23.89 7.45 -16.66
CA PRO A 130 24.05 7.03 -15.28
C PRO A 130 25.41 7.48 -14.70
N ILE A 131 25.44 7.86 -13.43
CA ILE A 131 26.66 8.30 -12.72
C ILE A 131 26.89 7.49 -11.46
N LEU A 132 28.14 7.53 -10.93
CA LEU A 132 28.50 6.88 -9.71
C LEU A 132 28.53 7.83 -8.50
N HIS A 133 28.10 7.30 -7.36
CA HIS A 133 28.25 7.92 -6.04
C HIS A 133 28.96 6.95 -5.10
N ARG A 134 29.59 7.46 -4.03
CA ARG A 134 30.26 6.67 -2.99
C ARG A 134 31.37 5.80 -3.59
N LYS A 135 32.29 6.40 -4.32
CA LYS A 135 33.36 5.69 -5.05
C LYS A 135 34.26 4.86 -4.14
N GLU A 136 34.41 5.27 -2.88
CA GLU A 136 35.19 4.52 -1.87
C GLU A 136 34.63 3.11 -1.64
N THR A 137 33.33 2.90 -1.87
CA THR A 137 32.71 1.59 -1.68
C THR A 137 33.08 0.57 -2.75
N PHE A 138 33.62 0.98 -3.89
CA PHE A 138 33.96 0.10 -5.01
C PHE A 138 35.43 -0.35 -4.97
N VAL A 139 36.26 0.32 -4.18
CA VAL A 139 37.73 0.11 -4.10
C VAL A 139 38.14 -0.36 -2.72
N THR A 140 39.39 -0.83 -2.59
CA THR A 140 39.99 -1.19 -1.30
C THR A 140 40.57 0.05 -0.58
N PRO A 141 40.73 0.02 0.74
CA PRO A 141 41.27 1.16 1.50
C PRO A 141 42.68 1.61 1.11
N ASP A 142 43.46 0.75 0.45
CA ASP A 142 44.82 1.04 -0.08
C ASP A 142 44.78 1.71 -1.47
N TYR A 143 43.59 1.93 -2.04
CA TYR A 143 43.45 2.65 -3.31
C TYR A 143 43.97 4.10 -3.18
N PRO A 144 44.77 4.64 -4.12
CA PRO A 144 45.43 5.95 -3.95
C PRO A 144 44.47 7.12 -3.66
N LEU A 145 43.25 7.06 -4.14
CA LEU A 145 42.23 8.12 -3.98
C LEU A 145 41.12 7.77 -2.97
N TYR A 146 41.27 6.67 -2.22
CA TYR A 146 40.25 6.19 -1.29
C TYR A 146 39.83 7.27 -0.28
N GLU A 147 40.76 7.91 0.40
CA GLU A 147 40.47 8.94 1.40
C GLU A 147 39.82 10.17 0.78
N GLN A 148 40.16 10.53 -0.46
CA GLN A 148 39.54 11.63 -1.17
C GLN A 148 38.09 11.31 -1.51
N PHE A 149 37.81 10.09 -1.95
CA PHE A 149 36.44 9.64 -2.25
C PHE A 149 35.59 9.55 -0.97
N ALA A 150 36.16 8.98 0.11
CA ALA A 150 35.50 8.88 1.40
C ALA A 150 35.20 10.26 2.03
N ALA A 151 36.13 11.20 1.90
CA ALA A 151 35.95 12.57 2.38
C ALA A 151 34.81 13.29 1.63
N LEU A 152 34.74 13.11 0.31
CA LEU A 152 33.68 13.64 -0.51
C LEU A 152 32.31 13.04 -0.10
N THR A 153 32.23 11.73 0.07
CA THR A 153 30.99 11.05 0.50
C THR A 153 30.52 11.57 1.85
N ARG A 154 31.44 11.66 2.85
CA ARG A 154 31.11 12.23 4.18
C ARG A 154 30.58 13.67 4.08
N ALA A 155 31.17 14.50 3.22
CA ALA A 155 30.71 15.87 3.02
C ALA A 155 29.31 15.93 2.35
N GLN A 156 29.03 15.04 1.42
CA GLN A 156 27.74 14.91 0.77
C GLN A 156 26.65 14.40 1.73
N GLU A 157 26.98 13.43 2.59
CA GLU A 157 26.09 12.93 3.63
C GLU A 157 25.77 13.99 4.69
N ALA A 158 26.78 14.73 5.13
CA ALA A 158 26.60 15.82 6.09
C ALA A 158 25.64 16.92 5.60
N LEU A 159 25.55 17.11 4.29
CA LEU A 159 24.61 18.04 3.66
C LEU A 159 23.28 17.38 3.25
N GLY A 160 23.09 16.08 3.48
CA GLY A 160 21.89 15.35 3.07
C GLY A 160 21.76 15.15 1.55
N LEU A 161 22.82 15.39 0.77
CA LEU A 161 22.77 15.28 -0.70
C LEU A 161 22.54 13.85 -1.19
N LEU A 162 22.92 12.85 -0.38
CA LEU A 162 22.77 11.42 -0.68
C LEU A 162 21.51 10.80 -0.05
N ASP A 163 20.71 11.60 0.68
CA ASP A 163 19.45 11.17 1.21
C ASP A 163 18.45 10.99 0.05
N ASN A 164 17.67 9.94 0.10
CA ASN A 164 16.78 9.53 -0.99
C ASN A 164 17.53 9.37 -2.32
N SER A 165 18.13 8.19 -2.51
CA SER A 165 18.99 7.89 -3.69
C SER A 165 18.23 7.85 -5.03
N ARG A 166 16.90 7.87 -5.01
CA ARG A 166 16.09 7.98 -6.24
C ARG A 166 16.25 9.35 -6.87
N GLY A 167 16.57 9.37 -8.14
CA GLY A 167 16.77 10.61 -8.92
C GLY A 167 18.21 11.09 -9.03
N ILE A 168 19.13 10.71 -8.11
CA ILE A 168 20.55 11.13 -8.19
C ILE A 168 21.44 10.19 -9.00
N GLY A 169 20.92 9.06 -9.46
CA GLY A 169 21.69 8.07 -10.23
C GLY A 169 22.00 8.47 -11.68
N THR A 170 21.60 9.66 -12.13
CA THR A 170 21.88 10.21 -13.45
C THR A 170 22.47 11.61 -13.36
N ARG A 171 23.19 12.02 -14.40
CA ARG A 171 23.87 13.34 -14.44
C ARG A 171 22.91 14.49 -14.18
N ARG A 172 21.76 14.50 -14.85
CA ARG A 172 20.76 15.56 -14.71
C ARG A 172 20.15 15.60 -13.30
N GLY A 173 19.72 14.45 -12.78
CA GLY A 173 19.14 14.39 -11.43
C GLY A 173 20.13 14.82 -10.35
N TRP A 174 21.42 14.51 -10.51
CA TRP A 174 22.46 14.99 -9.61
C TRP A 174 22.69 16.50 -9.72
N GLN A 175 22.73 17.04 -10.92
CA GLN A 175 22.85 18.50 -11.13
C GLN A 175 21.68 19.26 -10.52
N GLU A 176 20.46 18.78 -10.71
CA GLU A 176 19.24 19.33 -10.08
C GLU A 176 19.34 19.28 -8.55
N ARG A 177 19.88 18.19 -7.97
CA ARG A 177 20.11 18.05 -6.53
C ARG A 177 21.12 19.07 -6.01
N LEU A 178 22.29 19.22 -6.66
CA LEU A 178 23.31 20.18 -6.28
C LEU A 178 22.77 21.61 -6.34
N GLN A 179 22.01 21.92 -7.39
CA GLN A 179 21.37 23.24 -7.55
C GLN A 179 20.35 23.52 -6.46
N ALA A 180 19.52 22.52 -6.09
CA ALA A 180 18.54 22.63 -5.04
C ALA A 180 19.16 22.92 -3.66
N TYR A 181 20.37 22.39 -3.42
CA TYR A 181 21.10 22.60 -2.17
C TYR A 181 22.06 23.81 -2.21
N GLY A 182 22.09 24.57 -3.31
CA GLY A 182 22.98 25.72 -3.46
C GLY A 182 24.47 25.38 -3.41
N VAL A 183 24.84 24.16 -3.83
CA VAL A 183 26.19 23.61 -3.73
C VAL A 183 26.77 23.40 -5.12
N LYS A 184 28.07 23.66 -5.27
CA LYS A 184 28.84 23.40 -6.49
C LYS A 184 29.94 22.40 -6.22
N MET A 185 30.26 21.59 -7.23
CA MET A 185 31.41 20.70 -7.20
C MET A 185 32.62 21.39 -7.84
N GLU A 186 33.77 21.41 -7.15
CA GLU A 186 35.07 21.72 -7.73
C GLU A 186 36.03 20.53 -7.50
N GLY A 187 36.26 19.74 -8.56
CA GLY A 187 36.91 18.45 -8.43
C GLY A 187 36.17 17.60 -7.38
N HIS A 188 36.91 16.98 -6.46
CA HIS A 188 36.31 16.17 -5.37
C HIS A 188 35.99 16.99 -4.09
N ARG A 189 35.66 18.27 -4.22
CA ARG A 189 35.26 19.13 -3.09
C ARG A 189 33.92 19.79 -3.33
N LEU A 190 33.13 19.88 -2.26
CA LEU A 190 31.89 20.64 -2.23
C LEU A 190 32.20 22.08 -1.85
N ILE A 191 31.73 23.03 -2.64
CA ILE A 191 31.78 24.46 -2.34
C ILE A 191 30.36 24.94 -2.17
N GLN A 192 30.07 25.42 -0.96
CA GLN A 192 28.86 26.21 -0.75
C GLN A 192 29.10 27.60 -1.34
N HIS A 193 28.17 28.09 -2.14
CA HIS A 193 28.17 29.50 -2.52
C HIS A 193 28.02 30.34 -1.25
N GLN A 194 29.12 30.82 -0.68
CA GLN A 194 29.04 32.02 0.15
C GLN A 194 28.55 33.13 -0.75
N ALA A 195 27.37 33.65 -0.45
CA ALA A 195 26.88 34.86 -1.06
C ALA A 195 27.91 35.98 -0.84
N VAL A 196 28.68 36.30 -1.86
CA VAL A 196 29.49 37.52 -1.89
C VAL A 196 28.46 38.65 -1.80
N SER A 197 28.50 39.38 -0.71
CA SER A 197 27.72 40.58 -0.46
C SER A 197 28.09 41.66 -1.50
N SER A 198 27.36 41.70 -2.56
CA SER A 198 27.19 42.86 -3.41
C SER A 198 25.73 42.86 -3.90
N THR A 199 24.99 43.78 -3.27
CA THR A 199 23.57 44.07 -3.60
C THR A 199 23.34 44.21 -5.12
N PRO A 200 22.27 43.55 -5.64
CA PRO A 200 20.94 44.13 -5.56
C PRO A 200 19.98 43.15 -4.82
N GLU A 201 19.03 43.74 -4.15
CA GLU A 201 17.95 43.04 -3.42
C GLU A 201 17.34 41.89 -4.21
N SER A 202 17.87 40.64 -4.02
CA SER A 202 17.07 39.46 -4.27
C SER A 202 16.16 39.34 -3.03
N SER A 203 14.95 39.87 -3.15
CA SER A 203 13.87 39.61 -2.23
C SER A 203 13.83 38.10 -1.94
N VAL A 204 14.17 37.72 -0.72
CA VAL A 204 13.82 36.42 -0.19
C VAL A 204 12.34 36.24 -0.51
N ARG A 205 12.01 35.31 -1.40
CA ARG A 205 10.62 35.11 -1.83
C ARG A 205 9.84 34.72 -0.58
N GLN A 206 9.12 35.64 -0.01
CA GLN A 206 8.32 35.41 1.18
C GLN A 206 7.18 34.46 0.79
N ILE A 207 7.28 33.23 1.26
CA ILE A 207 6.25 32.20 1.00
C ILE A 207 5.04 32.49 1.88
N ASP A 208 3.87 32.53 1.26
CA ASP A 208 2.60 32.82 1.93
C ASP A 208 1.98 31.55 2.51
N ARG A 209 2.58 30.96 3.57
CA ARG A 209 2.12 29.69 4.20
C ARG A 209 0.61 29.69 4.50
N HIS A 210 0.07 30.82 4.97
CA HIS A 210 -1.35 30.97 5.32
C HIS A 210 -2.31 30.79 4.13
N LYS A 211 -1.88 31.08 2.90
CA LYS A 211 -2.70 30.90 1.70
C LYS A 211 -2.85 29.41 1.31
N ALA A 212 -2.13 28.51 1.97
CA ALA A 212 -2.30 27.07 1.79
C ALA A 212 -3.52 26.52 2.55
N ALA A 213 -4.06 27.27 3.52
CA ALA A 213 -5.26 26.87 4.25
C ALA A 213 -6.47 26.75 3.32
N ILE A 214 -7.15 25.60 3.37
CA ILE A 214 -8.30 25.28 2.51
C ILE A 214 -9.57 25.33 3.34
N VAL A 215 -10.58 26.05 2.86
CA VAL A 215 -11.95 25.97 3.42
C VAL A 215 -12.60 24.70 2.87
N ARG A 216 -12.96 23.78 3.75
CA ARG A 216 -13.62 22.52 3.41
C ARG A 216 -15.06 22.53 3.90
N ASN A 217 -15.94 21.89 3.13
CA ASN A 217 -17.34 21.69 3.52
C ASN A 217 -17.56 20.42 4.35
N ASP A 218 -16.53 19.56 4.46
CA ASP A 218 -16.54 18.30 5.18
C ASP A 218 -15.28 18.14 6.05
N PHE A 219 -15.21 17.06 6.83
CA PHE A 219 -14.02 16.72 7.63
C PHE A 219 -12.78 16.54 6.75
N SER A 220 -11.61 16.89 7.31
CA SER A 220 -10.35 16.46 6.69
C SER A 220 -10.23 14.94 6.71
N ARG A 221 -9.41 14.42 5.81
CA ARG A 221 -9.18 12.98 5.65
C ARG A 221 -8.75 12.29 6.94
N SER A 222 -7.82 12.90 7.66
CA SER A 222 -7.32 12.36 8.93
C SER A 222 -8.40 12.29 10.00
N VAL A 223 -9.22 13.33 10.11
CA VAL A 223 -10.31 13.39 11.09
C VAL A 223 -11.43 12.41 10.74
N ARG A 224 -11.81 12.33 9.45
CA ARG A 224 -12.80 11.34 8.99
C ARG A 224 -12.35 9.92 9.27
N ALA A 225 -11.11 9.58 8.95
CA ALA A 225 -10.54 8.26 9.23
C ALA A 225 -10.53 7.93 10.73
N ALA A 226 -10.31 8.93 11.60
CA ALA A 226 -10.37 8.73 13.05
C ALA A 226 -11.79 8.51 13.58
N LEU A 227 -12.78 9.21 13.02
CA LEU A 227 -14.20 8.98 13.32
C LEU A 227 -14.65 7.58 12.88
N GLU A 228 -14.33 7.19 11.66
CA GLU A 228 -14.63 5.85 11.12
C GLU A 228 -13.95 4.72 11.89
N ALA A 229 -12.76 5.00 12.41
CA ALA A 229 -12.01 4.08 13.26
C ALA A 229 -12.54 3.97 14.70
N GLY A 230 -13.56 4.76 15.07
CA GLY A 230 -14.16 4.77 16.41
C GLY A 230 -13.22 5.29 17.50
N LEU A 231 -12.26 6.17 17.16
CA LEU A 231 -11.32 6.73 18.14
C LEU A 231 -11.96 7.82 19.01
N PHE A 232 -13.08 8.40 18.59
CA PHE A 232 -13.85 9.36 19.37
C PHE A 232 -14.85 8.63 20.27
N THR A 233 -14.64 8.75 21.58
CA THR A 233 -15.53 8.27 22.64
C THR A 233 -16.13 9.46 23.40
N THR A 234 -17.12 9.25 24.27
CA THR A 234 -17.95 10.29 24.89
C THR A 234 -17.18 11.48 25.49
N ASP A 235 -15.99 11.24 26.08
CA ASP A 235 -15.19 12.27 26.75
C ASP A 235 -13.90 12.62 25.99
N THR A 236 -13.82 12.27 24.71
CA THR A 236 -12.60 12.51 23.92
C THR A 236 -12.40 14.00 23.67
N THR A 237 -11.20 14.50 23.96
CA THR A 237 -10.75 15.85 23.64
C THR A 237 -9.99 15.86 22.33
N PHE A 238 -10.25 16.86 21.49
CA PHE A 238 -9.65 17.04 20.17
C PHE A 238 -8.90 18.37 20.07
N PHE A 239 -7.72 18.34 19.46
CA PHE A 239 -6.93 19.54 19.15
C PHE A 239 -6.43 19.49 17.71
N ASP A 240 -6.65 20.56 16.95
CA ASP A 240 -6.21 20.71 15.57
C ASP A 240 -4.99 21.64 15.49
N TYR A 241 -3.81 21.05 15.25
CA TYR A 241 -2.55 21.79 15.15
C TYR A 241 -2.34 22.24 13.71
N GLY A 242 -2.42 23.55 13.46
CA GLY A 242 -2.46 24.15 12.12
C GLY A 242 -3.87 24.06 11.53
N CYS A 243 -4.87 24.45 12.32
CA CYS A 243 -6.30 24.29 11.99
C CYS A 243 -6.79 25.21 10.85
N GLY A 244 -5.97 26.14 10.39
CA GLY A 244 -6.37 27.14 9.40
C GLY A 244 -7.63 27.89 9.84
N HIS A 245 -8.69 27.79 9.06
CA HIS A 245 -9.98 28.43 9.37
C HIS A 245 -10.82 27.70 10.44
N GLY A 246 -10.30 26.66 11.09
CA GLY A 246 -10.99 25.95 12.19
C GLY A 246 -12.15 25.04 11.75
N GLY A 247 -12.20 24.63 10.49
CA GLY A 247 -13.33 23.83 9.96
C GLY A 247 -13.53 22.49 10.66
N ASP A 248 -12.48 21.74 10.94
CA ASP A 248 -12.57 20.46 11.65
C ASP A 248 -12.91 20.67 13.13
N VAL A 249 -12.33 21.70 13.77
CA VAL A 249 -12.66 22.09 15.16
C VAL A 249 -14.15 22.33 15.32
N ALA A 250 -14.74 23.15 14.44
CA ALA A 250 -16.17 23.47 14.50
C ALA A 250 -17.06 22.24 14.30
N ARG A 251 -16.71 21.34 13.37
CA ARG A 251 -17.52 20.14 13.09
C ARG A 251 -17.42 19.10 14.20
N ILE A 252 -16.24 18.92 14.80
CA ILE A 252 -16.07 18.03 15.95
C ILE A 252 -16.87 18.55 17.15
N ALA A 253 -16.87 19.89 17.39
CA ALA A 253 -17.71 20.51 18.40
C ALA A 253 -19.22 20.27 18.14
N GLN A 254 -19.67 20.37 16.88
CA GLN A 254 -21.04 20.08 16.49
C GLN A 254 -21.47 18.64 16.76
N GLN A 255 -20.52 17.69 16.77
CA GLN A 255 -20.78 16.30 17.16
C GLN A 255 -20.79 16.07 18.68
N GLY A 256 -20.59 17.11 19.47
CA GLY A 256 -20.65 17.07 20.94
C GLY A 256 -19.31 16.80 21.63
N TYR A 257 -18.19 16.78 20.91
CA TYR A 257 -16.86 16.60 21.49
C TYR A 257 -16.21 17.92 21.88
N THR A 258 -15.40 17.91 22.93
CA THR A 258 -14.56 19.07 23.28
C THR A 258 -13.45 19.22 22.25
N SER A 259 -13.46 20.32 21.50
CA SER A 259 -12.51 20.59 20.43
C SER A 259 -11.94 21.99 20.49
N THR A 260 -10.65 22.11 20.24
CA THR A 260 -9.91 23.37 20.13
C THR A 260 -8.88 23.25 19.00
N GLY A 261 -8.33 24.38 18.56
CA GLY A 261 -7.31 24.36 17.51
C GLY A 261 -6.45 25.63 17.55
N TRP A 262 -5.25 25.50 17.02
CA TRP A 262 -4.29 26.59 16.92
C TRP A 262 -3.77 26.69 15.48
N ASP A 263 -3.60 27.90 15.01
CA ASP A 263 -2.97 28.19 13.72
C ASP A 263 -2.14 29.48 13.85
N PRO A 264 -0.89 29.50 13.37
CA PRO A 264 0.00 30.66 13.57
C PRO A 264 -0.48 31.93 12.90
N TYR A 265 -1.39 31.87 11.94
CA TYR A 265 -1.92 33.02 11.22
C TYR A 265 -3.39 33.32 11.56
N TYR A 266 -4.24 32.29 11.57
CA TYR A 266 -5.70 32.49 11.74
C TYR A 266 -6.14 32.47 13.20
N LEU A 267 -5.44 31.74 14.08
CA LEU A 267 -5.75 31.59 15.50
C LEU A 267 -4.48 31.61 16.36
N PRO A 268 -3.63 32.67 16.27
CA PRO A 268 -2.31 32.70 16.91
C PRO A 268 -2.38 32.73 18.44
N ASP A 269 -3.41 33.38 18.99
CA ASP A 269 -3.58 33.59 20.44
C ASP A 269 -4.23 32.41 21.16
N THR A 270 -4.68 31.37 20.44
CA THR A 270 -5.28 30.20 21.07
C THR A 270 -4.21 29.38 21.79
N PRO A 271 -4.39 29.02 23.06
CA PRO A 271 -3.40 28.24 23.79
C PRO A 271 -3.30 26.83 23.22
N ARG A 272 -2.07 26.35 23.05
CA ARG A 272 -1.80 24.97 22.64
C ARG A 272 -2.01 24.06 23.86
N THR A 273 -3.12 23.35 23.87
CA THR A 273 -3.52 22.49 24.98
C THR A 273 -3.41 21.01 24.63
N PRO A 274 -2.89 20.16 25.54
CA PRO A 274 -2.86 18.72 25.31
C PRO A 274 -4.27 18.14 25.16
N ALA A 275 -4.44 17.25 24.16
CA ALA A 275 -5.71 16.57 23.87
C ALA A 275 -5.53 15.06 23.67
N ASP A 276 -6.62 14.30 23.79
CA ASP A 276 -6.60 12.86 23.53
C ASP A 276 -6.25 12.58 22.06
N ILE A 277 -6.87 13.30 21.16
CA ILE A 277 -6.61 13.25 19.70
C ILE A 277 -6.06 14.60 19.27
N VAL A 278 -4.88 14.57 18.67
CA VAL A 278 -4.28 15.74 18.02
C VAL A 278 -4.24 15.49 16.52
N ASN A 279 -4.70 16.46 15.73
CA ASN A 279 -4.61 16.41 14.28
C ASN A 279 -3.51 17.33 13.76
N LEU A 280 -2.62 16.82 12.93
CA LEU A 280 -1.60 17.54 12.16
C LEU A 280 -1.89 17.28 10.68
N GLY A 281 -3.01 17.86 10.22
CA GLY A 281 -3.57 17.57 8.89
C GLY A 281 -3.05 18.50 7.81
N TYR A 282 -2.19 18.04 6.92
CA TYR A 282 -1.63 18.77 5.78
C TYR A 282 -0.80 20.01 6.16
N VAL A 283 -0.18 20.00 7.34
CA VAL A 283 0.70 21.07 7.83
C VAL A 283 2.14 20.86 7.35
N ILE A 284 2.68 19.64 7.54
CA ILE A 284 4.09 19.37 7.24
C ILE A 284 4.44 19.43 5.75
N ASN A 285 3.46 19.39 4.88
CA ASN A 285 3.68 19.50 3.43
C ASN A 285 3.65 20.95 2.91
N VAL A 286 3.25 21.92 3.74
CA VAL A 286 3.20 23.36 3.35
C VAL A 286 4.27 24.22 4.04
N ILE A 287 5.09 23.63 4.88
CA ILE A 287 6.23 24.27 5.53
C ILE A 287 7.49 24.02 4.70
N GLU A 288 8.12 25.05 4.17
CA GLU A 288 9.31 24.97 3.32
C GLU A 288 10.58 24.65 4.10
N ASP A 289 10.71 25.13 5.34
CA ASP A 289 11.85 24.87 6.19
C ASP A 289 11.75 23.48 6.85
N THR A 290 12.78 22.67 6.70
CA THR A 290 12.80 21.30 7.22
C THR A 290 12.90 21.25 8.76
N GLY A 291 13.53 22.25 9.39
CA GLY A 291 13.58 22.40 10.84
C GLY A 291 12.22 22.73 11.44
N ASP A 292 11.54 23.76 10.88
CA ASP A 292 10.17 24.14 11.27
C ASP A 292 9.19 22.98 11.09
N ARG A 293 9.35 22.21 10.00
CA ARG A 293 8.52 21.04 9.70
C ARG A 293 8.69 19.94 10.76
N ARG A 294 9.94 19.67 11.15
CA ARG A 294 10.26 18.73 12.23
C ARG A 294 9.70 19.24 13.56
N GLU A 295 9.88 20.52 13.86
CA GLU A 295 9.37 21.12 15.09
C GLU A 295 7.84 21.06 15.17
N ALA A 296 7.13 21.33 14.09
CA ALA A 296 5.66 21.20 14.04
C ALA A 296 5.19 19.78 14.38
N LEU A 297 5.87 18.75 13.83
CA LEU A 297 5.55 17.34 14.11
C LEU A 297 5.83 16.98 15.58
N VAL A 298 6.95 17.40 16.13
CA VAL A 298 7.32 17.17 17.54
C VAL A 298 6.35 17.87 18.48
N ASN A 299 6.06 19.16 18.24
CA ASN A 299 5.14 19.94 19.07
C ASN A 299 3.72 19.35 19.07
N ALA A 300 3.22 18.90 17.91
CA ALA A 300 1.93 18.21 17.83
C ALA A 300 1.94 16.89 18.61
N TRP A 301 3.05 16.15 18.53
CA TRP A 301 3.23 14.92 19.31
C TRP A 301 3.24 15.19 20.82
N GLU A 302 3.93 16.21 21.30
CA GLU A 302 3.96 16.59 22.72
C GLU A 302 2.59 16.92 23.30
N LEU A 303 1.71 17.51 22.49
CA LEU A 303 0.32 17.79 22.87
C LEU A 303 -0.59 16.55 22.84
N THR A 304 -0.13 15.44 22.28
CA THR A 304 -0.95 14.24 22.11
C THR A 304 -0.98 13.39 23.38
N ARG A 305 -2.16 13.07 23.88
CA ARG A 305 -2.34 12.15 25.02
C ARG A 305 -2.54 10.69 24.60
N LYS A 306 -3.30 10.45 23.51
CA LYS A 306 -3.63 9.08 23.05
C LYS A 306 -3.15 8.82 21.63
N VAL A 307 -3.59 9.61 20.65
CA VAL A 307 -3.27 9.40 19.24
C VAL A 307 -3.05 10.71 18.49
N LEU A 308 -1.96 10.77 17.73
CA LEU A 308 -1.68 11.84 16.77
C LEU A 308 -2.12 11.37 15.37
N LEU A 309 -2.92 12.19 14.70
CA LEU A 309 -3.30 12.02 13.31
C LEU A 309 -2.35 12.86 12.45
N VAL A 310 -1.58 12.24 11.57
CA VAL A 310 -0.68 12.95 10.66
C VAL A 310 -1.18 12.75 9.25
N ALA A 311 -1.42 13.84 8.52
CA ALA A 311 -1.73 13.78 7.11
C ALA A 311 -0.83 14.71 6.30
N ALA A 312 -0.38 14.26 5.13
CA ALA A 312 0.38 15.05 4.19
C ALA A 312 0.01 14.69 2.74
N GLN A 313 0.28 15.62 1.83
CA GLN A 313 0.07 15.39 0.40
C GLN A 313 1.11 14.40 -0.11
N VAL A 314 0.63 13.36 -0.80
CA VAL A 314 1.50 12.38 -1.46
C VAL A 314 1.51 12.59 -2.96
N THR A 315 2.58 12.16 -3.61
CA THR A 315 2.74 12.29 -5.08
C THR A 315 1.73 11.39 -5.78
N LEU A 316 0.81 12.00 -6.51
CA LEU A 316 -0.01 11.36 -7.53
C LEU A 316 0.61 11.77 -8.87
N ALA A 317 0.81 10.84 -9.80
CA ALA A 317 1.56 11.05 -11.04
C ALA A 317 1.25 12.39 -11.75
N ASP A 318 2.31 13.07 -12.24
CA ASP A 318 2.33 14.21 -13.17
C ASP A 318 1.42 15.45 -12.91
N THR A 319 1.48 16.03 -11.71
CA THR A 319 0.80 17.31 -11.41
C THR A 319 1.68 18.56 -11.52
N ASN A 320 2.82 18.52 -12.22
CA ASN A 320 3.80 19.61 -12.24
C ASN A 320 3.50 20.79 -13.22
N LYS A 321 2.27 21.02 -13.63
CA LYS A 321 1.95 22.17 -14.48
C LYS A 321 1.90 23.47 -13.65
N GLY A 322 2.86 24.37 -13.90
CA GLY A 322 2.87 25.74 -13.34
C GLY A 322 3.51 25.90 -11.94
N THR A 323 4.25 24.90 -11.46
CA THR A 323 4.98 24.97 -10.19
C THR A 323 6.47 25.25 -10.42
N ILE A 324 7.11 25.91 -9.45
CA ILE A 324 8.55 26.22 -9.45
C ILE A 324 9.22 25.38 -8.37
N ALA A 325 10.26 24.63 -8.71
CA ALA A 325 11.03 23.84 -7.75
C ALA A 325 11.63 24.76 -6.66
N TYR A 326 11.50 24.35 -5.38
CA TYR A 326 12.01 25.10 -4.25
C TYR A 326 12.36 24.11 -3.11
N GLY A 327 13.64 24.02 -2.74
CA GLY A 327 14.11 23.08 -1.72
C GLY A 327 13.73 21.63 -2.08
N ASP A 328 13.06 20.95 -1.16
CA ASP A 328 12.57 19.58 -1.31
C ASP A 328 11.09 19.50 -1.78
N GLY A 329 10.56 20.59 -2.30
CA GLY A 329 9.19 20.68 -2.81
C GLY A 329 9.07 21.69 -3.96
N VAL A 330 7.89 22.30 -4.08
CA VAL A 330 7.59 23.27 -5.13
C VAL A 330 6.85 24.48 -4.57
N VAL A 331 7.01 25.63 -5.20
CA VAL A 331 6.16 26.81 -4.96
C VAL A 331 5.08 26.83 -6.02
N THR A 332 3.84 26.89 -5.56
CA THR A 332 2.65 26.94 -6.41
C THR A 332 2.42 28.33 -7.00
N THR A 333 1.52 28.45 -7.96
CA THR A 333 1.09 29.73 -8.55
C THR A 333 0.48 30.70 -7.52
N ARG A 334 0.05 30.20 -6.36
CA ARG A 334 -0.48 31.02 -5.24
C ARG A 334 0.61 31.51 -4.29
N ASN A 335 1.88 31.28 -4.62
CA ASN A 335 3.03 31.59 -3.78
C ASN A 335 3.04 30.81 -2.45
N THR A 336 2.48 29.58 -2.43
CA THR A 336 2.54 28.66 -1.30
C THR A 336 3.54 27.57 -1.59
N PHE A 337 4.26 27.09 -0.57
CA PHE A 337 5.10 25.91 -0.68
C PHE A 337 4.25 24.64 -0.63
N GLN A 338 4.65 23.62 -1.37
CA GLN A 338 4.04 22.29 -1.34
C GLN A 338 5.11 21.23 -1.51
N LYS A 339 5.25 20.36 -0.51
CA LYS A 339 5.99 19.11 -0.61
C LYS A 339 5.01 17.97 -0.89
N TYR A 340 5.32 17.17 -1.91
CA TYR A 340 4.63 15.92 -2.20
C TYR A 340 5.51 14.78 -1.71
N TYR A 341 5.04 14.04 -0.71
CA TYR A 341 5.75 12.89 -0.17
C TYR A 341 5.49 11.64 -1.00
N GLU A 342 6.45 10.73 -1.05
CA GLU A 342 6.12 9.33 -1.31
C GLU A 342 5.53 8.72 -0.04
N GLN A 343 4.63 7.73 -0.19
CA GLN A 343 3.95 7.12 0.96
C GLN A 343 4.96 6.52 1.97
N GLU A 344 5.97 5.83 1.48
CA GLU A 344 7.02 5.24 2.29
C GLU A 344 7.93 6.31 2.93
N GLU A 345 8.29 7.35 2.18
CA GLU A 345 9.07 8.50 2.68
C GLU A 345 8.38 9.16 3.87
N LEU A 346 7.06 9.41 3.76
CA LEU A 346 6.28 10.02 4.83
C LEU A 346 6.29 9.14 6.09
N LYS A 347 6.12 7.82 5.93
CA LYS A 347 6.19 6.89 7.06
C LYS A 347 7.55 6.93 7.75
N ILE A 348 8.62 6.79 6.99
CA ILE A 348 9.99 6.82 7.51
C ILE A 348 10.27 8.14 8.24
N TYR A 349 9.83 9.27 7.67
CA TYR A 349 9.99 10.58 8.29
C TYR A 349 9.28 10.67 9.65
N ILE A 350 8.02 10.24 9.73
CA ILE A 350 7.27 10.26 11.00
C ILE A 350 7.93 9.33 12.03
N ASP A 351 8.27 8.11 11.63
CA ASP A 351 8.88 7.10 12.51
C ASP A 351 10.23 7.57 13.07
N GLN A 352 11.08 8.18 12.23
CA GLN A 352 12.39 8.69 12.64
C GLN A 352 12.31 9.91 13.55
N VAL A 353 11.38 10.82 13.28
CA VAL A 353 11.24 12.05 14.09
C VAL A 353 10.65 11.75 15.46
N LEU A 354 9.65 10.86 15.53
CA LEU A 354 8.91 10.58 16.76
C LEU A 354 9.43 9.36 17.54
N GLY A 355 10.22 8.50 16.90
CA GLY A 355 10.72 7.25 17.49
C GLY A 355 9.62 6.20 17.75
N VAL A 356 8.48 6.29 17.05
CA VAL A 356 7.30 5.44 17.22
C VAL A 356 6.84 4.92 15.85
N ASP A 357 6.35 3.68 15.77
CA ASP A 357 5.85 3.08 14.53
C ASP A 357 4.47 3.65 14.14
N ALA A 358 4.46 4.54 13.17
CA ALA A 358 3.24 5.13 12.62
C ALA A 358 2.42 4.10 11.82
N ILE A 359 1.11 4.06 12.05
CA ILE A 359 0.21 3.12 11.40
C ILE A 359 -0.43 3.77 10.16
N PRO A 360 -0.18 3.27 8.95
CA PRO A 360 -0.85 3.78 7.76
C PRO A 360 -2.34 3.42 7.80
N VAL A 361 -3.18 4.44 7.68
CA VAL A 361 -4.65 4.28 7.70
C VAL A 361 -5.22 4.46 6.30
N ALA A 362 -4.76 5.48 5.62
CA ALA A 362 -5.07 5.77 4.22
C ALA A 362 -3.85 6.38 3.52
N LEU A 363 -3.97 6.64 2.23
CA LEU A 363 -2.91 7.27 1.46
C LEU A 363 -2.59 8.66 2.04
N GLY A 364 -1.33 8.87 2.46
CA GLY A 364 -0.88 10.09 3.11
C GLY A 364 -1.42 10.32 4.51
N VAL A 365 -2.12 9.35 5.14
CA VAL A 365 -2.69 9.47 6.49
C VAL A 365 -2.14 8.39 7.41
N TYR A 366 -1.60 8.82 8.55
CA TYR A 366 -1.00 7.96 9.57
C TYR A 366 -1.58 8.25 10.95
N PHE A 367 -1.75 7.19 11.75
CA PHE A 367 -2.05 7.31 13.17
C PHE A 367 -0.82 6.91 13.98
N VAL A 368 -0.47 7.74 14.97
CA VAL A 368 0.64 7.49 15.89
C VAL A 368 0.08 7.44 17.31
N PHE A 369 0.13 6.26 17.93
CA PHE A 369 -0.42 6.05 19.25
C PHE A 369 0.64 6.27 20.33
N ARG A 370 0.25 6.86 21.46
CA ARG A 370 1.09 6.98 22.65
C ARG A 370 1.30 5.65 23.34
N ASP A 371 0.25 4.83 23.37
CA ASP A 371 0.24 3.53 24.03
C ASP A 371 0.30 2.41 22.98
N GLU A 372 1.32 1.56 23.08
CA GLU A 372 1.52 0.44 22.16
C GLU A 372 0.38 -0.59 22.25
N ALA A 373 -0.23 -0.79 23.44
CA ALA A 373 -1.36 -1.72 23.56
C ALA A 373 -2.58 -1.23 22.78
N GLN A 374 -2.85 0.08 22.79
CA GLN A 374 -3.90 0.68 21.95
C GLN A 374 -3.58 0.59 20.46
N ALA A 375 -2.32 0.80 20.07
CA ALA A 375 -1.87 0.62 18.71
C ALA A 375 -2.10 -0.82 18.23
N GLN A 376 -1.77 -1.81 19.05
CA GLN A 376 -1.98 -3.23 18.74
C GLN A 376 -3.46 -3.59 18.66
N LEU A 377 -4.29 -3.05 19.56
CA LEU A 377 -5.74 -3.25 19.53
C LEU A 377 -6.35 -2.68 18.24
N PHE A 378 -5.93 -1.48 17.84
CA PHE A 378 -6.36 -0.85 16.60
C PHE A 378 -5.95 -1.68 15.37
N ARG A 379 -4.69 -2.17 15.32
CA ARG A 379 -4.22 -3.06 14.24
C ARG A 379 -5.05 -4.34 14.17
N ALA A 380 -5.33 -4.99 15.29
CA ALA A 380 -6.10 -6.23 15.36
C ALA A 380 -7.55 -6.03 14.87
N SER A 381 -8.20 -4.92 15.21
CA SER A 381 -9.58 -4.65 14.82
C SER A 381 -9.79 -4.53 13.32
N ARG A 382 -8.78 -4.05 12.58
CA ARG A 382 -8.87 -3.85 11.11
C ARG A 382 -8.97 -5.15 10.30
N PHE A 383 -8.56 -6.29 10.87
CA PHE A 383 -8.49 -7.57 10.17
C PHE A 383 -9.47 -8.62 10.73
N ARG A 384 -10.40 -8.19 11.58
CA ARG A 384 -11.36 -9.07 12.25
C ARG A 384 -12.47 -9.50 11.30
N SER A 385 -12.79 -10.80 11.27
CA SER A 385 -13.90 -11.36 10.48
C SER A 385 -15.24 -11.18 11.18
N ARG A 386 -16.32 -11.14 10.40
CA ARG A 386 -17.69 -11.17 10.95
C ARG A 386 -18.04 -12.56 11.48
N ALA A 387 -18.69 -12.61 12.65
CA ALA A 387 -19.36 -13.79 13.18
C ALA A 387 -20.73 -13.38 13.71
N THR A 388 -21.69 -14.28 13.59
CA THR A 388 -23.04 -14.11 14.13
C THR A 388 -23.27 -15.14 15.21
N THR A 389 -23.95 -14.74 16.28
CA THR A 389 -24.32 -15.66 17.37
C THR A 389 -25.20 -16.78 16.79
N PRO A 390 -24.88 -18.05 17.08
CA PRO A 390 -25.68 -19.19 16.65
C PRO A 390 -27.14 -19.07 17.09
N ARG A 391 -28.06 -19.50 16.22
CA ARG A 391 -29.49 -19.48 16.53
C ARG A 391 -29.85 -20.66 17.43
N VAL A 392 -30.76 -20.43 18.37
CA VAL A 392 -31.36 -21.49 19.17
C VAL A 392 -32.18 -22.40 18.25
N ARG A 393 -31.82 -23.70 18.23
CA ARG A 393 -32.45 -24.70 17.34
C ARG A 393 -33.38 -25.64 18.07
N VAL A 394 -33.15 -25.83 19.39
CA VAL A 394 -33.89 -26.78 20.21
C VAL A 394 -34.44 -26.03 21.43
N SER A 395 -35.74 -26.21 21.71
CA SER A 395 -36.36 -25.68 22.90
C SER A 395 -35.92 -26.55 24.09
N ILE A 396 -35.18 -25.94 25.02
CA ILE A 396 -34.75 -26.55 26.26
C ILE A 396 -35.25 -25.65 27.40
N LYS A 397 -36.15 -26.15 28.22
CA LYS A 397 -36.78 -25.37 29.29
C LYS A 397 -35.77 -24.59 30.16
N ARG A 398 -34.67 -25.22 30.54
CA ARG A 398 -33.60 -24.55 31.30
C ARG A 398 -32.89 -23.43 30.53
N PHE A 399 -32.79 -23.51 29.22
CA PHE A 399 -32.23 -22.43 28.41
C PHE A 399 -33.23 -21.27 28.27
N GLU A 400 -34.51 -21.59 28.03
CA GLU A 400 -35.58 -20.58 27.92
C GLU A 400 -35.76 -19.78 29.21
N ASP A 401 -35.72 -20.45 30.37
CA ASP A 401 -35.84 -19.83 31.68
C ASP A 401 -34.69 -18.83 31.98
N TYR A 402 -33.53 -19.02 31.39
CA TYR A 402 -32.32 -18.24 31.66
C TYR A 402 -31.73 -17.54 30.40
N GLN A 403 -32.51 -17.40 29.34
CA GLN A 403 -32.04 -16.83 28.06
C GLN A 403 -31.42 -15.44 28.21
N GLU A 404 -32.03 -14.56 29.01
CA GLU A 404 -31.52 -13.21 29.25
C GLU A 404 -30.18 -13.22 30.03
N LEU A 405 -30.03 -14.13 31.00
CA LEU A 405 -28.80 -14.29 31.76
C LEU A 405 -27.67 -14.90 30.91
N LEU A 406 -28.00 -15.78 29.95
CA LEU A 406 -27.02 -16.46 29.10
C LEU A 406 -26.66 -15.66 27.84
N ALA A 407 -27.47 -14.69 27.42
CA ALA A 407 -27.23 -13.89 26.22
C ALA A 407 -25.88 -13.12 26.22
N PRO A 408 -25.43 -12.50 27.34
CA PRO A 408 -24.11 -11.89 27.42
C PRO A 408 -22.96 -12.87 27.24
N LEU A 409 -23.09 -14.10 27.78
CA LEU A 409 -22.09 -15.16 27.60
C LEU A 409 -22.05 -15.63 26.14
N MET A 410 -23.19 -15.79 25.48
CA MET A 410 -23.26 -16.11 24.04
C MET A 410 -22.61 -15.03 23.19
N SER A 411 -22.91 -13.76 23.50
CA SER A 411 -22.31 -12.61 22.81
C SER A 411 -20.77 -12.60 22.98
N PHE A 412 -20.28 -12.80 24.18
CA PHE A 412 -18.85 -12.84 24.46
C PHE A 412 -18.14 -13.97 23.69
N VAL A 413 -18.69 -15.20 23.70
CA VAL A 413 -18.09 -16.32 22.97
C VAL A 413 -18.16 -16.10 21.46
N THR A 414 -19.24 -15.51 20.94
CA THR A 414 -19.33 -15.10 19.53
C THR A 414 -18.24 -14.08 19.17
N GLU A 415 -18.00 -13.14 20.07
CA GLU A 415 -16.99 -12.12 19.86
C GLU A 415 -15.56 -12.64 20.00
N ARG A 416 -15.28 -13.46 21.03
CA ARG A 416 -13.92 -13.86 21.37
C ARG A 416 -13.53 -15.27 20.92
N GLY A 417 -14.50 -16.15 20.59
CA GLY A 417 -14.27 -17.54 20.23
C GLY A 417 -13.83 -18.42 21.40
N ARG A 418 -13.92 -17.94 22.61
CA ARG A 418 -13.55 -18.62 23.87
C ARG A 418 -14.47 -18.24 25.02
N LEU A 419 -14.40 -18.98 26.09
CA LEU A 419 -15.05 -18.59 27.33
C LEU A 419 -14.35 -17.40 27.99
N PRO A 420 -15.10 -16.54 28.74
CA PRO A 420 -14.51 -15.43 29.47
C PRO A 420 -13.54 -15.92 30.55
N SER A 421 -12.42 -15.19 30.71
CA SER A 421 -11.56 -15.29 31.88
C SER A 421 -12.17 -14.51 33.05
N LYS A 422 -11.69 -14.73 34.28
CA LYS A 422 -12.22 -14.08 35.46
C LYS A 422 -12.25 -12.55 35.35
N GLY A 423 -13.44 -11.98 35.52
CA GLY A 423 -13.66 -10.53 35.46
C GLY A 423 -13.88 -9.95 34.06
N GLU A 424 -13.87 -10.74 33.00
CA GLU A 424 -14.16 -10.26 31.63
C GLU A 424 -15.66 -10.15 31.33
N LEU A 425 -16.51 -10.80 32.10
CA LEU A 425 -17.95 -10.76 31.93
C LEU A 425 -18.61 -10.16 33.17
N SER A 426 -19.36 -9.08 33.03
CA SER A 426 -20.01 -8.39 34.16
C SER A 426 -21.04 -9.26 34.88
N GLN A 427 -21.71 -10.17 34.18
CA GLN A 427 -22.70 -11.11 34.71
C GLN A 427 -22.07 -12.41 35.23
N GLU A 428 -20.75 -12.49 35.35
CA GLU A 428 -20.05 -13.72 35.82
C GLU A 428 -20.56 -14.21 37.17
N ALA A 429 -20.79 -13.29 38.13
CA ALA A 429 -21.26 -13.64 39.49
C ALA A 429 -22.63 -14.29 39.44
N ASP A 430 -23.57 -13.72 38.69
CA ASP A 430 -24.96 -14.21 38.60
C ASP A 430 -25.03 -15.56 37.87
N ILE A 431 -24.24 -15.71 36.79
CA ILE A 431 -24.15 -16.97 36.05
C ILE A 431 -23.53 -18.07 36.94
N ASN A 432 -22.49 -17.74 37.70
CA ASN A 432 -21.85 -18.70 38.61
C ASN A 432 -22.76 -19.09 39.77
N ALA A 433 -23.58 -18.17 40.27
CA ALA A 433 -24.58 -18.48 41.33
C ALA A 433 -25.61 -19.50 40.82
N GLU A 434 -26.08 -19.38 39.58
CA GLU A 434 -27.13 -20.24 39.01
C GLU A 434 -26.59 -21.57 38.46
N PHE A 435 -25.46 -21.52 37.73
CA PHE A 435 -24.92 -22.70 37.03
C PHE A 435 -23.67 -23.29 37.67
N GLY A 436 -23.11 -22.64 38.68
CA GLY A 436 -21.89 -23.05 39.39
C GLY A 436 -20.58 -22.73 38.64
N SER A 437 -20.63 -22.50 37.32
CA SER A 437 -19.48 -22.02 36.51
C SER A 437 -19.91 -21.59 35.10
N LEU A 438 -19.17 -20.68 34.51
CA LEU A 438 -19.34 -20.27 33.08
C LEU A 438 -19.30 -21.48 32.13
N ARG A 439 -18.43 -22.48 32.41
CA ARG A 439 -18.34 -23.71 31.61
C ARG A 439 -19.63 -24.53 31.63
N ARG A 440 -20.27 -24.66 32.80
CA ARG A 440 -21.57 -25.37 32.94
C ARG A 440 -22.70 -24.59 32.26
N ALA A 441 -22.71 -23.26 32.40
CA ALA A 441 -23.65 -22.39 31.71
C ALA A 441 -23.54 -22.56 30.20
N PHE A 442 -22.32 -22.59 29.65
CA PHE A 442 -22.09 -22.77 28.25
C PHE A 442 -22.51 -24.17 27.74
N GLN A 443 -22.42 -25.20 28.55
CA GLN A 443 -22.97 -26.53 28.20
C GLN A 443 -24.48 -26.49 27.94
N VAL A 444 -25.24 -25.68 28.69
CA VAL A 444 -26.67 -25.47 28.45
C VAL A 444 -26.91 -24.77 27.13
N ILE A 445 -26.07 -23.79 26.76
CA ILE A 445 -26.10 -23.13 25.46
C ILE A 445 -25.81 -24.12 24.31
N LEU A 446 -24.79 -24.97 24.46
CA LEU A 446 -24.44 -25.99 23.46
C LEU A 446 -25.56 -27.01 23.24
N GLN A 447 -26.33 -27.35 24.26
CA GLN A 447 -27.49 -28.25 24.14
C GLN A 447 -28.64 -27.61 23.33
N ALA A 448 -28.81 -26.28 23.42
CA ALA A 448 -29.88 -25.53 22.75
C ALA A 448 -29.51 -25.06 21.33
N THR A 449 -28.23 -25.04 21.02
CA THR A 449 -27.68 -24.54 19.76
C THR A 449 -26.91 -25.62 19.00
N ASP A 450 -26.34 -25.30 17.85
CA ASP A 450 -25.44 -26.22 17.15
C ASP A 450 -23.99 -26.06 17.67
N PRO A 451 -23.40 -27.10 18.27
CA PRO A 451 -22.02 -27.04 18.73
C PRO A 451 -21.01 -26.76 17.64
N GLN A 452 -21.28 -27.19 16.39
CA GLN A 452 -20.39 -26.96 15.25
C GLN A 452 -20.29 -25.48 14.87
N GLU A 453 -21.38 -24.72 15.06
CA GLU A 453 -21.36 -23.27 14.82
C GLU A 453 -20.42 -22.55 15.81
N TRP A 454 -20.36 -23.01 17.07
CA TRP A 454 -19.45 -22.45 18.07
C TRP A 454 -17.99 -22.81 17.80
N GLU A 455 -17.73 -24.04 17.34
CA GLU A 455 -16.40 -24.44 16.92
C GLU A 455 -15.91 -23.66 15.70
N ALA A 456 -16.79 -23.40 14.73
CA ALA A 456 -16.52 -22.56 13.57
C ALA A 456 -16.23 -21.11 13.98
N ILE A 457 -16.90 -20.57 15.00
CA ILE A 457 -16.61 -19.24 15.57
C ILE A 457 -15.22 -19.22 16.20
N SER A 458 -14.87 -20.24 17.01
CA SER A 458 -13.55 -20.34 17.64
C SER A 458 -12.44 -20.43 16.60
N GLU A 459 -12.61 -21.22 15.55
CA GLU A 459 -11.66 -21.34 14.45
C GLU A 459 -11.53 -20.01 13.68
N LYS A 460 -12.65 -19.33 13.43
CA LYS A 460 -12.64 -18.01 12.78
C LYS A 460 -11.85 -16.98 13.59
N ARG A 461 -11.99 -16.97 14.91
CA ARG A 461 -11.22 -16.08 15.80
C ARG A 461 -9.75 -16.45 15.87
N ARG A 462 -9.42 -17.75 15.82
CA ARG A 462 -8.04 -18.22 15.71
C ARG A 462 -7.39 -17.71 14.41
N GLN A 463 -8.11 -17.81 13.31
CA GLN A 463 -7.63 -17.32 12.01
C GLN A 463 -7.46 -15.80 11.99
N ASP A 464 -8.38 -15.04 12.60
CA ASP A 464 -8.25 -13.57 12.75
C ASP A 464 -6.98 -13.18 13.51
N LEU A 465 -6.68 -13.90 14.59
CA LEU A 465 -5.45 -13.69 15.36
C LEU A 465 -4.20 -14.06 14.58
N MET A 466 -4.23 -15.14 13.77
CA MET A 466 -3.11 -15.48 12.89
C MET A 466 -2.85 -14.38 11.84
N VAL A 467 -3.90 -13.85 11.20
CA VAL A 467 -3.78 -12.71 10.28
C VAL A 467 -3.15 -11.50 10.97
N TYR A 468 -3.65 -11.15 12.16
CA TYR A 468 -3.11 -10.04 12.94
C TYR A 468 -1.63 -10.24 13.30
N LEU A 469 -1.26 -11.41 13.86
CA LEU A 469 0.12 -11.71 14.25
C LEU A 469 1.06 -11.79 13.02
N ALA A 470 0.58 -12.34 11.91
CA ALA A 470 1.35 -12.38 10.66
C ALA A 470 1.68 -10.97 10.17
N LEU A 471 0.73 -10.05 10.22
CA LEU A 471 0.93 -8.66 9.83
C LEU A 471 1.82 -7.86 10.81
N CYS A 472 1.93 -8.31 12.07
CA CYS A 472 2.89 -7.74 13.01
C CYS A 472 4.35 -8.00 12.61
N GLN A 473 4.62 -8.92 11.69
CA GLN A 473 5.99 -9.18 11.18
C GLN A 473 6.53 -8.05 10.29
N PHE A 474 5.66 -7.19 9.76
CA PHE A 474 6.08 -5.99 9.02
C PHE A 474 6.52 -4.84 9.94
N SER A 475 6.53 -5.05 11.24
CA SER A 475 7.00 -4.13 12.27
C SER A 475 7.74 -4.91 13.37
N ARG A 476 8.10 -4.24 14.47
CA ARG A 476 8.66 -4.94 15.61
C ARG A 476 7.66 -5.96 16.18
N ARG A 477 8.11 -7.21 16.38
CA ARG A 477 7.31 -8.24 17.08
C ARG A 477 6.93 -7.76 18.48
N PRO A 478 5.65 -7.59 18.80
CA PRO A 478 5.23 -7.19 20.13
C PRO A 478 5.52 -8.33 21.14
N LYS A 479 5.90 -8.00 22.36
CA LYS A 479 5.92 -8.96 23.46
C LYS A 479 4.48 -9.27 23.89
N LEU A 480 4.24 -10.45 24.49
CA LEU A 480 2.90 -10.81 24.95
C LEU A 480 2.32 -9.73 25.89
N GLY A 481 3.12 -9.20 26.83
CA GLY A 481 2.68 -8.15 27.75
C GLY A 481 2.47 -6.77 27.12
N GLU A 482 2.85 -6.55 25.87
CA GLU A 482 2.57 -5.33 25.11
C GLU A 482 1.21 -5.40 24.38
N LEU A 483 0.61 -6.59 24.34
CA LEU A 483 -0.72 -6.78 23.77
C LEU A 483 -1.81 -6.39 24.80
N ALA A 484 -2.96 -5.99 24.30
CA ALA A 484 -4.12 -5.76 25.19
C ALA A 484 -4.44 -7.02 26.02
N PRO A 485 -4.80 -6.91 27.29
CA PRO A 485 -5.07 -8.07 28.18
C PRO A 485 -6.04 -9.09 27.55
N SER A 486 -7.10 -8.62 26.90
CA SER A 486 -8.08 -9.49 26.23
C SER A 486 -7.45 -10.26 25.05
N ALA A 487 -6.52 -9.66 24.30
CA ALA A 487 -5.81 -10.35 23.21
C ALA A 487 -4.80 -11.38 23.74
N GLN A 488 -4.17 -11.12 24.90
CA GLN A 488 -3.32 -12.11 25.58
C GLN A 488 -4.11 -13.35 25.95
N GLU A 489 -5.28 -13.17 26.57
CA GLU A 489 -6.19 -14.26 26.94
C GLU A 489 -6.70 -15.02 25.72
N ASP A 490 -7.08 -14.30 24.65
CA ASP A 490 -7.51 -14.92 23.38
C ASP A 490 -6.39 -15.82 22.79
N ILE A 491 -5.16 -15.34 22.79
CA ILE A 491 -4.00 -16.09 22.27
C ILE A 491 -3.74 -17.34 23.14
N LEU A 492 -3.75 -17.19 24.46
CA LEU A 492 -3.51 -18.31 25.37
C LEU A 492 -4.62 -19.35 25.28
N ALA A 493 -5.88 -18.92 25.21
CA ALA A 493 -7.01 -19.84 25.11
C ALA A 493 -7.09 -20.57 23.76
N LEU A 494 -6.80 -19.90 22.64
CA LEU A 494 -6.96 -20.45 21.30
C LEU A 494 -5.71 -21.18 20.75
N PHE A 495 -4.51 -20.88 21.29
CA PHE A 495 -3.24 -21.48 20.82
C PHE A 495 -2.44 -22.19 21.91
N GLY A 496 -2.84 -22.05 23.18
CA GLY A 496 -2.11 -22.56 24.34
C GLY A 496 -0.88 -21.74 24.71
N THR A 497 -0.07 -21.31 23.77
CA THR A 497 1.11 -20.47 24.00
C THR A 497 1.28 -19.38 22.95
N TYR A 498 1.85 -18.26 23.33
CA TYR A 498 2.20 -17.17 22.42
C TYR A 498 3.20 -17.62 21.32
N LYS A 499 4.14 -18.50 21.68
CA LYS A 499 5.10 -19.06 20.73
C LYS A 499 4.41 -19.85 19.62
N GLN A 500 3.41 -20.67 19.97
CA GLN A 500 2.66 -21.47 19.01
C GLN A 500 1.81 -20.59 18.09
N ALA A 501 1.12 -19.58 18.66
CA ALA A 501 0.35 -18.61 17.89
C ALA A 501 1.22 -17.90 16.84
N TRP A 502 2.42 -17.48 17.26
CA TRP A 502 3.39 -16.82 16.38
C TRP A 502 3.90 -17.74 15.27
N LEU A 503 4.25 -18.98 15.60
CA LEU A 503 4.72 -19.95 14.60
C LEU A 503 3.65 -20.22 13.52
N ASN A 504 2.37 -20.38 13.97
CA ASN A 504 1.27 -20.61 13.03
C ASN A 504 1.03 -19.39 12.13
N ALA A 505 1.13 -18.18 12.68
CA ALA A 505 1.00 -16.93 11.93
C ALA A 505 2.14 -16.75 10.92
N GLU A 506 3.37 -17.10 11.29
CA GLU A 506 4.53 -17.08 10.42
C GLU A 506 4.39 -18.07 9.25
N GLN A 507 3.97 -19.30 9.53
CA GLN A 507 3.68 -20.29 8.49
C GLN A 507 2.59 -19.81 7.53
N MET A 508 1.54 -19.18 8.05
CA MET A 508 0.46 -18.61 7.26
C MET A 508 0.98 -17.49 6.33
N LEU A 509 1.85 -16.60 6.84
CA LEU A 509 2.47 -15.54 6.04
C LEU A 509 3.35 -16.11 4.92
N HIS A 510 4.21 -17.08 5.25
CA HIS A 510 5.08 -17.72 4.27
C HIS A 510 4.31 -18.45 3.16
N SER A 511 3.12 -18.99 3.46
CA SER A 511 2.28 -19.64 2.45
C SER A 511 1.83 -18.72 1.33
N LEU A 512 1.77 -17.40 1.57
CA LEU A 512 1.43 -16.39 0.55
C LEU A 512 2.49 -16.28 -0.57
N GLY A 513 3.71 -16.77 -0.32
CA GLY A 513 4.76 -16.84 -1.35
C GLY A 513 4.45 -17.82 -2.47
N ASN A 514 3.47 -18.72 -2.29
CA ASN A 514 3.00 -19.63 -3.33
C ASN A 514 1.81 -19.00 -4.10
N PRO A 515 1.98 -18.58 -5.37
CA PRO A 515 0.91 -17.96 -6.15
C PRO A 515 -0.30 -18.87 -6.36
N GLU A 516 -0.11 -20.20 -6.40
CA GLU A 516 -1.19 -21.16 -6.64
C GLU A 516 -2.22 -21.14 -5.52
N ILE A 517 -1.78 -20.93 -4.28
CA ILE A 517 -2.66 -20.81 -3.11
C ILE A 517 -3.58 -19.59 -3.29
N ILE A 518 -3.04 -18.45 -3.70
CA ILE A 518 -3.84 -17.24 -3.92
C ILE A 518 -4.84 -17.43 -5.05
N VAL A 519 -4.42 -18.08 -6.15
CA VAL A 519 -5.32 -18.43 -7.27
C VAL A 519 -6.47 -19.30 -6.78
N GLU A 520 -6.15 -20.38 -6.05
CA GLU A 520 -7.13 -21.30 -5.48
C GLU A 520 -8.13 -20.59 -4.56
N ARG A 521 -7.64 -19.76 -3.63
CA ARG A 521 -8.50 -19.00 -2.70
C ARG A 521 -9.38 -17.99 -3.42
N CYS A 522 -8.86 -17.32 -4.45
CA CYS A 522 -9.66 -16.44 -5.29
C CYS A 522 -10.76 -17.21 -6.05
N GLN A 523 -10.46 -18.38 -6.57
CA GLN A 523 -11.41 -19.22 -7.30
C GLN A 523 -12.50 -19.79 -6.37
N ASN A 524 -12.14 -20.16 -5.14
CA ASN A 524 -13.05 -20.74 -4.16
C ASN A 524 -13.76 -19.68 -3.27
N SER A 525 -13.47 -18.39 -3.45
CA SER A 525 -14.10 -17.35 -2.66
C SER A 525 -15.62 -17.38 -2.76
N LEU A 526 -16.32 -17.26 -1.63
CA LEU A 526 -17.77 -17.20 -1.55
C LEU A 526 -18.32 -15.78 -1.87
N VAL A 527 -17.45 -14.77 -1.82
CA VAL A 527 -17.80 -13.37 -2.10
C VAL A 527 -16.83 -12.81 -3.13
N GLY A 528 -17.30 -11.84 -3.90
CA GLY A 528 -16.53 -11.17 -4.93
C GLY A 528 -16.81 -11.67 -6.34
N LYS A 529 -16.62 -10.76 -7.30
CA LYS A 529 -16.76 -11.04 -8.73
C LYS A 529 -15.52 -11.73 -9.27
N LYS A 530 -15.66 -12.98 -9.67
CA LYS A 530 -14.56 -13.79 -10.23
C LYS A 530 -14.40 -13.51 -11.71
N LEU A 531 -13.22 -13.08 -12.10
CA LEU A 531 -12.81 -12.90 -13.49
C LEU A 531 -11.62 -13.84 -13.81
N PRO A 532 -11.31 -14.13 -15.08
CA PRO A 532 -10.26 -15.09 -15.43
C PRO A 532 -8.88 -14.83 -14.81
N ASN A 533 -8.58 -13.57 -14.50
CA ASN A 533 -7.25 -13.16 -14.00
C ASN A 533 -7.33 -12.38 -12.69
N SER A 534 -8.50 -12.29 -12.05
CA SER A 534 -8.67 -11.50 -10.83
C SER A 534 -9.96 -11.81 -10.09
N LEU A 535 -9.94 -11.57 -8.79
CA LEU A 535 -11.12 -11.49 -7.93
C LEU A 535 -11.33 -10.03 -7.54
N TRP A 536 -12.56 -9.52 -7.69
CA TRP A 536 -12.93 -8.17 -7.33
C TRP A 536 -13.92 -8.21 -6.16
N VAL A 537 -13.66 -7.44 -5.12
CA VAL A 537 -14.43 -7.46 -3.88
C VAL A 537 -14.68 -6.03 -3.41
N HIS A 538 -15.90 -5.72 -3.01
CA HIS A 538 -16.18 -4.44 -2.34
C HIS A 538 -15.57 -4.45 -0.93
N ILE A 539 -15.10 -3.31 -0.45
CA ILE A 539 -14.41 -3.20 0.85
C ILE A 539 -15.27 -3.69 2.02
N SER A 540 -16.59 -3.53 1.95
CA SER A 540 -17.54 -4.05 2.98
C SER A 540 -17.53 -5.57 3.09
N ALA A 541 -17.14 -6.28 2.04
CA ALA A 541 -17.12 -7.75 2.00
C ALA A 541 -15.75 -8.36 2.37
N LEU A 542 -14.73 -7.55 2.68
CA LEU A 542 -13.40 -8.02 3.07
C LEU A 542 -13.43 -8.97 4.27
N GLN A 543 -14.30 -8.68 5.24
CA GLN A 543 -14.43 -9.49 6.45
C GLN A 543 -15.02 -10.89 6.20
N ALA A 544 -15.62 -11.10 5.03
CA ALA A 544 -16.18 -12.39 4.61
C ALA A 544 -15.21 -13.21 3.75
N LEU A 545 -14.03 -12.66 3.41
CA LEU A 545 -12.99 -13.35 2.64
C LEU A 545 -12.28 -14.43 3.47
N ASP A 546 -11.71 -15.37 2.74
CA ASP A 546 -10.73 -16.33 3.27
C ASP A 546 -9.59 -15.62 4.02
N PRO A 547 -9.12 -16.14 5.17
CA PRO A 547 -8.07 -15.52 5.97
C PRO A 547 -6.78 -15.23 5.19
N LEU A 548 -6.39 -16.10 4.23
CA LEU A 548 -5.22 -15.90 3.40
C LEU A 548 -5.40 -14.71 2.44
N LEU A 549 -6.59 -14.50 1.89
CA LEU A 549 -6.87 -13.32 1.06
C LEU A 549 -6.91 -12.04 1.88
N ARG A 550 -7.43 -12.11 3.13
CA ARG A 550 -7.37 -10.98 4.07
C ARG A 550 -5.93 -10.64 4.47
N LEU A 551 -5.10 -11.67 4.70
CA LEU A 551 -3.67 -11.48 4.98
C LEU A 551 -2.94 -10.93 3.75
N TYR A 552 -3.25 -11.43 2.56
CA TYR A 552 -2.64 -10.96 1.31
C TYR A 552 -2.94 -9.47 1.05
N GLU A 553 -4.19 -9.04 1.26
CA GLU A 553 -4.57 -7.63 1.22
C GLU A 553 -3.90 -6.85 2.37
N GLY A 554 -3.84 -7.45 3.56
CA GLY A 554 -3.17 -6.89 4.72
C GLY A 554 -1.69 -6.57 4.48
N CYS A 555 -0.97 -7.37 3.70
CA CYS A 555 0.41 -7.10 3.33
C CYS A 555 0.55 -5.78 2.56
N ALA A 556 -0.36 -5.50 1.62
CA ALA A 556 -0.38 -4.23 0.88
C ALA A 556 -0.81 -3.06 1.78
N SER A 557 -1.95 -3.21 2.46
CA SER A 557 -2.52 -2.12 3.26
C SER A 557 -1.72 -1.79 4.52
N ARG A 558 -0.96 -2.75 5.07
CA ARG A 558 -0.09 -2.53 6.24
C ARG A 558 1.18 -1.78 5.87
N THR A 559 1.73 -2.00 4.68
CA THR A 559 2.99 -1.40 4.24
C THR A 559 2.79 -0.06 3.53
N ILE A 560 1.82 0.00 2.62
CA ILE A 560 1.58 1.17 1.76
C ILE A 560 0.36 1.97 2.23
N GLY A 561 -0.66 1.31 2.76
CA GLY A 561 -1.98 1.91 2.99
C GLY A 561 -2.94 1.62 1.83
N ARG A 562 -4.21 1.97 2.01
CA ARG A 562 -5.22 1.89 0.95
C ARG A 562 -5.38 3.24 0.26
N LEU A 563 -5.78 3.22 -1.01
CA LEU A 563 -6.28 4.42 -1.67
C LEU A 563 -7.50 4.91 -0.88
N GLU A 564 -7.51 6.19 -0.52
CA GLU A 564 -8.66 6.80 0.15
C GLU A 564 -9.90 6.72 -0.76
N GLU A 565 -11.05 6.55 -0.12
CA GLU A 565 -12.33 6.41 -0.82
C GLU A 565 -12.42 5.18 -1.74
N ALA A 566 -11.35 4.37 -1.87
CA ALA A 566 -11.45 3.12 -2.60
C ALA A 566 -12.55 2.24 -2.00
N ASN A 567 -13.45 1.80 -2.84
CA ASN A 567 -14.57 0.95 -2.44
C ASN A 567 -14.48 -0.45 -3.03
N VAL A 568 -13.61 -0.68 -4.01
CA VAL A 568 -13.40 -2.00 -4.62
C VAL A 568 -11.91 -2.37 -4.57
N ILE A 569 -11.64 -3.62 -4.21
CA ILE A 569 -10.31 -4.22 -4.19
C ILE A 569 -10.25 -5.32 -5.24
N LYS A 570 -9.17 -5.31 -6.03
CA LYS A 570 -8.90 -6.30 -7.06
C LYS A 570 -7.67 -7.10 -6.68
N PHE A 571 -7.86 -8.40 -6.48
CA PHE A 571 -6.79 -9.38 -6.31
C PHE A 571 -6.39 -9.91 -7.67
N HIS A 572 -5.12 -9.75 -8.05
CA HIS A 572 -4.62 -10.29 -9.31
C HIS A 572 -4.14 -11.73 -9.12
N THR A 573 -4.56 -12.64 -10.03
CA THR A 573 -4.20 -14.06 -9.95
C THR A 573 -2.95 -14.43 -10.77
N LYS A 574 -2.57 -13.61 -11.76
CA LYS A 574 -1.38 -13.86 -12.60
C LYS A 574 -0.11 -13.21 -12.09
N LYS A 575 -0.23 -12.19 -11.27
CA LYS A 575 0.90 -11.41 -10.73
C LYS A 575 0.61 -11.11 -9.27
N PRO A 576 1.61 -11.03 -8.41
CA PRO A 576 1.41 -10.69 -7.00
C PRO A 576 1.12 -9.19 -6.84
N LYS A 577 -0.07 -8.78 -7.26
CA LYS A 577 -0.54 -7.40 -7.24
C LYS A 577 -1.90 -7.27 -6.62
N ILE A 578 -2.13 -6.13 -5.96
CA ILE A 578 -3.43 -5.69 -5.49
C ILE A 578 -3.72 -4.32 -6.07
N SER A 579 -4.95 -4.10 -6.52
CA SER A 579 -5.40 -2.77 -6.91
C SER A 579 -6.55 -2.32 -6.03
N TYR A 580 -6.50 -1.06 -5.61
CA TYR A 580 -7.58 -0.33 -4.95
C TYR A 580 -8.23 0.57 -5.99
N LEU A 581 -9.55 0.46 -6.12
CA LEU A 581 -10.34 1.12 -7.15
C LEU A 581 -11.38 2.00 -6.48
N PHE A 582 -11.49 3.24 -6.94
CA PHE A 582 -12.47 4.19 -6.45
C PHE A 582 -13.56 4.43 -7.50
N TYR A 583 -14.80 4.12 -7.12
CA TYR A 583 -16.01 4.34 -7.86
C TYR A 583 -16.90 5.28 -7.04
N PRO A 584 -16.87 6.61 -7.23
CA PRO A 584 -17.60 7.57 -6.38
C PRO A 584 -19.10 7.31 -6.34
N ASP A 585 -19.66 6.88 -7.46
CA ASP A 585 -21.10 6.63 -7.62
C ASP A 585 -21.50 5.17 -7.41
N PHE A 586 -20.73 4.38 -6.62
CA PHE A 586 -20.99 2.95 -6.43
C PHE A 586 -22.43 2.65 -5.97
N ASP A 587 -22.98 3.50 -5.11
CA ASP A 587 -24.34 3.32 -4.54
C ASP A 587 -25.43 4.05 -5.33
N THR A 588 -25.07 4.98 -6.18
CA THR A 588 -26.02 5.87 -6.88
C THR A 588 -26.16 5.57 -8.36
N ASP A 589 -25.08 5.13 -9.03
CA ASP A 589 -25.10 4.73 -10.44
C ASP A 589 -25.11 3.19 -10.55
N PRO A 590 -26.05 2.61 -11.32
CA PRO A 590 -26.06 1.17 -11.62
C PRO A 590 -24.78 0.62 -12.27
N HIS A 591 -24.08 1.47 -13.03
CA HIS A 591 -22.81 1.15 -13.70
C HIS A 591 -21.80 2.25 -13.42
N PRO A 592 -21.31 2.35 -12.17
CA PRO A 592 -20.43 3.42 -11.77
C PRO A 592 -19.14 3.42 -12.59
N ALA A 593 -18.71 4.62 -12.97
CA ALA A 593 -17.45 4.82 -13.67
C ALA A 593 -16.27 4.80 -12.70
N LEU A 594 -15.17 4.21 -13.12
CA LEU A 594 -13.92 4.25 -12.38
C LEU A 594 -13.34 5.67 -12.38
N HIS A 595 -13.08 6.21 -11.20
CA HIS A 595 -12.47 7.52 -11.02
C HIS A 595 -10.95 7.39 -10.88
N THR A 596 -10.49 6.58 -9.92
CA THR A 596 -9.04 6.44 -9.63
C THR A 596 -8.71 4.98 -9.33
N SER A 597 -7.52 4.54 -9.73
CA SER A 597 -6.97 3.26 -9.35
C SER A 597 -5.57 3.40 -8.78
N MET A 598 -5.28 2.61 -7.75
CA MET A 598 -3.94 2.43 -7.18
C MET A 598 -3.59 0.95 -7.24
N GLU A 599 -2.52 0.59 -7.95
CA GLU A 599 -2.01 -0.78 -8.03
C GLU A 599 -0.70 -0.89 -7.25
N ILE A 600 -0.59 -1.89 -6.39
CA ILE A 600 0.60 -2.21 -5.60
C ILE A 600 1.15 -3.55 -6.08
N ASP A 601 2.41 -3.58 -6.50
CA ASP A 601 3.15 -4.82 -6.76
C ASP A 601 3.80 -5.28 -5.44
N LEU A 602 3.38 -6.44 -4.93
CA LEU A 602 3.83 -6.95 -3.62
C LEU A 602 5.27 -7.50 -3.63
N ARG A 603 5.96 -7.55 -4.78
CA ARG A 603 7.36 -8.00 -4.86
C ARG A 603 8.35 -6.91 -4.48
N ASP A 604 8.05 -5.68 -4.85
CA ASP A 604 8.92 -4.52 -4.68
C ASP A 604 8.21 -3.31 -4.06
N LEU A 605 6.92 -3.48 -3.69
CA LEU A 605 6.04 -2.46 -3.14
C LEU A 605 5.87 -1.24 -4.06
N HIS A 606 6.15 -1.42 -5.35
CA HIS A 606 5.95 -0.35 -6.33
C HIS A 606 4.47 -0.02 -6.48
N VAL A 607 4.16 1.28 -6.40
CA VAL A 607 2.80 1.81 -6.48
C VAL A 607 2.61 2.53 -7.81
N THR A 608 1.56 2.16 -8.52
CA THR A 608 1.16 2.82 -9.78
C THR A 608 -0.24 3.42 -9.58
N TYR A 609 -0.38 4.70 -9.90
CA TYR A 609 -1.66 5.41 -9.88
C TYR A 609 -2.14 5.67 -11.30
N ARG A 610 -3.43 5.60 -11.47
CA ARG A 610 -4.09 6.06 -12.69
C ARG A 610 -5.38 6.77 -12.34
N ASP A 611 -5.53 7.97 -12.85
CA ASP A 611 -6.71 8.79 -12.76
C ASP A 611 -7.51 8.69 -14.07
N TYR A 612 -8.83 8.54 -13.96
CA TYR A 612 -9.78 8.41 -15.07
C TYR A 612 -10.81 9.54 -15.07
N ASP A 613 -10.69 10.51 -14.15
CA ASP A 613 -11.65 11.62 -14.02
C ASP A 613 -11.77 12.45 -15.31
N THR A 614 -10.67 12.56 -16.05
CA THR A 614 -10.63 13.29 -17.33
C THR A 614 -10.77 12.39 -18.56
N ASP A 615 -10.94 11.07 -18.39
CA ASP A 615 -11.14 10.15 -19.51
C ASP A 615 -12.55 10.31 -20.10
N ASP A 616 -12.64 10.54 -21.41
CA ASP A 616 -13.93 10.63 -22.13
C ASP A 616 -14.69 9.29 -22.12
N ASP A 617 -13.99 8.17 -21.94
CA ASP A 617 -14.54 6.82 -21.94
C ASP A 617 -14.01 5.97 -20.76
N PRO A 618 -14.36 6.30 -19.50
CA PRO A 618 -13.88 5.58 -18.34
C PRO A 618 -14.42 4.14 -18.29
N PRO A 619 -13.65 3.21 -17.67
CA PRO A 619 -14.14 1.86 -17.36
C PRO A 619 -15.37 1.91 -16.45
N VAL A 620 -16.35 1.05 -16.72
CA VAL A 620 -17.59 0.95 -15.91
C VAL A 620 -17.70 -0.41 -15.24
N LEU A 621 -18.35 -0.41 -14.08
CA LEU A 621 -18.53 -1.61 -13.28
C LEU A 621 -19.90 -2.25 -13.57
N HIS A 622 -19.91 -3.57 -13.72
CA HIS A 622 -21.12 -4.37 -13.93
C HIS A 622 -21.25 -5.43 -12.83
N GLN A 623 -22.47 -5.92 -12.61
CA GLN A 623 -22.78 -6.99 -11.63
C GLN A 623 -22.27 -6.63 -10.22
N THR A 624 -22.60 -5.44 -9.76
CA THR A 624 -22.21 -4.91 -8.44
C THR A 624 -22.67 -5.79 -7.27
N ASN A 625 -23.75 -6.56 -7.45
CA ASN A 625 -24.21 -7.56 -6.48
C ASN A 625 -23.18 -8.64 -6.18
N ALA A 626 -22.33 -8.99 -7.14
CA ALA A 626 -21.30 -10.01 -6.93
C ALA A 626 -20.12 -9.52 -6.05
N LEU A 627 -19.93 -8.19 -5.91
CA LEU A 627 -18.83 -7.60 -5.14
C LEU A 627 -19.16 -7.48 -3.66
N VAL A 628 -20.41 -7.47 -3.28
CA VAL A 628 -20.92 -7.23 -1.91
C VAL A 628 -21.54 -8.48 -1.32
N THR A 629 -21.70 -8.50 0.00
CA THR A 629 -22.42 -9.57 0.70
C THR A 629 -23.94 -9.34 0.68
N PRO A 630 -24.76 -10.40 0.87
CA PRO A 630 -26.23 -10.28 0.84
C PRO A 630 -26.83 -9.30 1.88
N ASP A 631 -26.12 -8.99 2.95
CA ASP A 631 -26.50 -8.02 3.98
C ASP A 631 -26.19 -6.56 3.61
N TYR A 632 -25.61 -6.32 2.42
CA TYR A 632 -25.37 -4.96 1.93
C TYR A 632 -26.69 -4.23 1.63
N PRO A 633 -26.85 -2.95 2.03
CA PRO A 633 -28.13 -2.24 1.94
C PRO A 633 -28.78 -2.23 0.56
N LEU A 634 -27.96 -2.21 -0.51
CA LEU A 634 -28.44 -2.15 -1.89
C LEU A 634 -28.38 -3.49 -2.64
N TYR A 635 -28.00 -4.57 -1.96
CA TYR A 635 -27.80 -5.89 -2.56
C TYR A 635 -28.98 -6.34 -3.42
N GLU A 636 -30.21 -6.22 -2.91
CA GLU A 636 -31.42 -6.65 -3.63
C GLU A 636 -31.67 -5.82 -4.91
N LYS A 637 -31.33 -4.53 -4.89
CA LYS A 637 -31.44 -3.67 -6.09
C LYS A 637 -30.39 -4.10 -7.13
N PHE A 638 -29.16 -4.31 -6.71
CA PHE A 638 -28.05 -4.77 -7.56
C PHE A 638 -28.35 -6.15 -8.15
N ALA A 639 -28.80 -7.10 -7.33
CA ALA A 639 -29.11 -8.45 -7.76
C ALA A 639 -30.30 -8.49 -8.74
N ARG A 640 -31.30 -7.60 -8.57
CA ARG A 640 -32.41 -7.48 -9.49
C ARG A 640 -31.97 -6.97 -10.85
N LEU A 641 -31.13 -5.93 -10.87
CA LEU A 641 -30.59 -5.38 -12.11
C LEU A 641 -29.72 -6.41 -12.83
N ALA A 642 -28.76 -7.03 -12.15
CA ALA A 642 -27.89 -8.03 -12.74
C ALA A 642 -28.68 -9.18 -13.38
N ARG A 643 -29.75 -9.65 -12.73
CA ARG A 643 -30.67 -10.66 -13.29
C ARG A 643 -31.37 -10.17 -14.56
N GLN A 644 -31.79 -8.90 -14.61
CA GLN A 644 -32.38 -8.32 -15.81
C GLN A 644 -31.37 -8.22 -16.95
N GLU A 645 -30.17 -7.79 -16.68
CA GLU A 645 -29.11 -7.69 -17.69
C GLU A 645 -28.70 -9.03 -18.27
N GLU A 646 -28.62 -10.08 -17.46
CA GLU A 646 -28.42 -11.46 -17.91
C GLU A 646 -29.58 -11.95 -18.79
N ASP A 647 -30.81 -11.72 -18.35
CA ASP A 647 -32.03 -12.09 -19.12
C ASP A 647 -32.08 -11.39 -20.47
N TRP A 648 -31.65 -10.13 -20.51
CA TRP A 648 -31.67 -9.34 -21.75
C TRP A 648 -30.43 -9.62 -22.63
N GLY A 649 -29.44 -10.37 -22.15
CA GLY A 649 -28.21 -10.72 -22.89
C GLY A 649 -27.21 -9.59 -23.01
N LEU A 650 -27.33 -8.55 -22.15
CA LEU A 650 -26.45 -7.38 -22.17
C LEU A 650 -25.01 -7.73 -21.73
N LEU A 651 -24.86 -8.80 -20.94
CA LEU A 651 -23.57 -9.24 -20.39
C LEU A 651 -22.85 -10.29 -21.25
N ASP A 652 -23.43 -10.71 -22.39
CA ASP A 652 -22.88 -11.79 -23.22
C ASP A 652 -21.49 -11.44 -23.79
N ASN A 653 -21.23 -10.19 -24.08
CA ASN A 653 -19.95 -9.74 -24.61
C ASN A 653 -19.29 -8.69 -23.70
N TRP A 654 -18.84 -9.14 -22.55
CA TRP A 654 -18.30 -8.31 -21.48
C TRP A 654 -17.11 -7.41 -21.92
N ARG A 655 -16.33 -7.82 -22.95
CA ARG A 655 -15.22 -7.00 -23.45
C ARG A 655 -15.69 -5.70 -24.08
N ASN A 656 -16.82 -5.74 -24.77
CA ASN A 656 -17.37 -4.58 -25.46
C ASN A 656 -18.07 -3.59 -24.51
N ILE A 657 -18.46 -4.05 -23.31
CA ILE A 657 -19.17 -3.24 -22.32
C ILE A 657 -18.31 -2.76 -21.16
N SER A 658 -17.00 -3.00 -21.21
CA SER A 658 -16.09 -2.63 -20.13
C SER A 658 -15.86 -1.14 -19.96
N HIS A 659 -16.23 -0.33 -20.97
CA HIS A 659 -16.14 1.13 -20.97
C HIS A 659 -17.50 1.76 -21.22
N ARG A 660 -17.65 3.03 -20.84
CA ARG A 660 -18.92 3.76 -20.87
C ARG A 660 -19.53 3.81 -22.28
N SER A 661 -18.75 4.11 -23.29
CA SER A 661 -19.20 4.17 -24.70
C SER A 661 -19.72 2.82 -25.18
N GLY A 662 -18.98 1.75 -24.91
CA GLY A 662 -19.36 0.39 -25.26
C GLY A 662 -20.64 -0.07 -24.57
N TRP A 663 -20.81 0.27 -23.30
CA TRP A 663 -22.04 0.01 -22.54
C TRP A 663 -23.25 0.74 -23.13
N LEU A 664 -23.12 2.04 -23.42
CA LEU A 664 -24.19 2.83 -24.03
C LEU A 664 -24.60 2.28 -25.41
N LYS A 665 -23.61 1.84 -26.19
CA LYS A 665 -23.88 1.17 -27.47
C LYS A 665 -24.62 -0.15 -27.26
N CYS A 666 -24.21 -0.98 -26.31
CA CYS A 666 -24.89 -2.23 -25.98
C CYS A 666 -26.35 -2.01 -25.59
N LEU A 667 -26.66 -1.00 -24.77
CA LEU A 667 -28.02 -0.61 -24.43
C LEU A 667 -28.82 -0.22 -25.68
N ALA A 668 -28.22 0.57 -26.58
CA ALA A 668 -28.87 0.99 -27.82
C ALA A 668 -29.17 -0.22 -28.74
N ASP A 669 -28.20 -1.11 -28.94
CA ASP A 669 -28.33 -2.31 -29.79
C ASP A 669 -29.41 -3.27 -29.27
N HIS A 670 -29.64 -3.32 -27.95
CA HIS A 670 -30.66 -4.11 -27.29
C HIS A 670 -31.97 -3.34 -27.06
N CYS A 671 -32.14 -2.13 -27.63
CA CYS A 671 -33.30 -1.28 -27.45
C CYS A 671 -33.68 -1.06 -25.98
N ALA A 672 -32.66 -1.00 -25.12
CA ALA A 672 -32.80 -0.86 -23.67
C ALA A 672 -32.58 0.59 -23.20
N ILE A 673 -33.34 0.97 -22.19
CA ILE A 673 -33.10 2.19 -21.39
C ILE A 673 -33.01 1.76 -19.92
N LEU A 674 -31.97 2.28 -19.25
CA LEU A 674 -31.80 2.14 -17.81
C LEU A 674 -32.49 3.30 -17.10
N LYS A 675 -33.38 2.99 -16.13
CA LYS A 675 -34.04 3.95 -15.25
C LYS A 675 -33.74 3.58 -13.80
N GLY A 676 -32.75 4.28 -13.19
CA GLY A 676 -32.21 3.83 -11.93
C GLY A 676 -31.74 2.36 -12.07
N TYR A 677 -32.09 1.50 -11.13
CA TYR A 677 -31.73 0.07 -11.13
C TYR A 677 -32.76 -0.83 -11.86
N GLN A 678 -33.35 -0.35 -12.96
CA GLN A 678 -34.33 -1.11 -13.72
C GLN A 678 -34.19 -0.89 -15.21
N LEU A 679 -34.20 -1.97 -16.00
CA LEU A 679 -34.21 -1.93 -17.45
C LEU A 679 -35.65 -1.73 -17.98
N SER A 680 -35.76 -0.93 -19.00
CA SER A 680 -37.02 -0.65 -19.73
C SER A 680 -36.77 -0.64 -21.23
N TRP A 681 -37.78 -0.98 -22.03
CA TRP A 681 -37.66 -0.91 -23.47
C TRP A 681 -37.75 0.54 -23.95
N ARG A 682 -36.94 0.87 -24.95
CA ARG A 682 -37.08 2.14 -25.69
C ARG A 682 -38.42 2.17 -26.45
N LYS A 683 -39.03 3.36 -26.55
CA LYS A 683 -40.28 3.55 -27.23
C LYS A 683 -40.12 3.93 -28.71
N ASP A 684 -38.93 4.40 -29.08
CA ASP A 684 -38.58 5.01 -30.38
C ASP A 684 -37.82 4.02 -31.30
N VAL A 685 -38.15 2.72 -31.24
CA VAL A 685 -37.45 1.66 -31.99
C VAL A 685 -38.42 0.88 -32.88
N ASP A 686 -37.84 0.20 -33.90
CA ASP A 686 -38.62 -0.66 -34.81
C ASP A 686 -39.39 -1.72 -34.04
N PRO A 687 -40.74 -1.81 -34.23
CA PRO A 687 -41.59 -2.78 -33.54
C PRO A 687 -41.18 -4.23 -33.81
N TYR A 688 -40.63 -4.53 -34.99
CA TYR A 688 -40.20 -5.90 -35.33
C TYR A 688 -38.95 -6.30 -34.54
N GLN A 689 -37.94 -5.42 -34.50
CA GLN A 689 -36.73 -5.63 -33.70
C GLN A 689 -37.05 -5.82 -32.22
N LEU A 690 -37.96 -4.97 -31.71
CA LEU A 690 -38.41 -5.07 -30.32
C LEU A 690 -39.09 -6.41 -30.02
N LYS A 691 -39.91 -6.93 -30.97
CA LYS A 691 -40.59 -8.21 -30.84
C LYS A 691 -39.59 -9.37 -30.76
N VAL A 692 -38.55 -9.36 -31.60
CA VAL A 692 -37.47 -10.38 -31.61
C VAL A 692 -36.74 -10.37 -30.28
N LEU A 693 -36.28 -9.20 -29.80
CA LEU A 693 -35.57 -9.06 -28.54
C LEU A 693 -36.42 -9.52 -27.35
N ARG A 694 -37.69 -9.17 -27.29
CA ARG A 694 -38.62 -9.65 -26.24
C ARG A 694 -38.78 -11.17 -26.25
N ALA A 695 -38.81 -11.80 -27.42
CA ALA A 695 -38.87 -13.26 -27.54
C ALA A 695 -37.60 -13.91 -26.99
N ASN A 696 -36.43 -13.35 -27.31
CA ASN A 696 -35.14 -13.81 -26.79
C ASN A 696 -35.08 -13.73 -25.25
N VAL A 697 -35.50 -12.59 -24.67
CA VAL A 697 -35.58 -12.41 -23.21
C VAL A 697 -36.48 -13.47 -22.57
N LYS A 698 -37.69 -13.71 -23.11
CA LYS A 698 -38.58 -14.75 -22.59
C LYS A 698 -37.95 -16.15 -22.64
N THR A 699 -37.24 -16.47 -23.71
CA THR A 699 -36.57 -17.76 -23.87
C THR A 699 -35.45 -17.93 -22.80
N ARG A 700 -34.64 -16.89 -22.53
CA ARG A 700 -33.62 -16.91 -21.48
C ARG A 700 -34.25 -17.05 -20.09
N GLN A 701 -35.31 -16.33 -19.80
CA GLN A 701 -36.04 -16.42 -18.53
C GLN A 701 -36.59 -17.84 -18.30
N ALA A 702 -37.15 -18.46 -19.35
CA ALA A 702 -37.66 -19.83 -19.27
C ALA A 702 -36.51 -20.85 -18.99
N LYS A 703 -35.38 -20.73 -19.69
CA LYS A 703 -34.19 -21.57 -19.44
C LYS A 703 -33.70 -21.45 -18.00
N ARG A 704 -33.62 -20.23 -17.46
CA ARG A 704 -33.18 -20.01 -16.06
C ARG A 704 -34.17 -20.60 -15.05
N ARG A 705 -35.48 -20.45 -15.25
CA ARG A 705 -36.49 -21.06 -14.38
C ARG A 705 -36.37 -22.58 -14.34
N ASN A 706 -36.14 -23.19 -15.50
CA ASN A 706 -35.96 -24.65 -15.59
C ASN A 706 -34.68 -25.14 -14.91
N ALA A 707 -33.57 -24.36 -14.99
CA ALA A 707 -32.32 -24.65 -14.29
C ALA A 707 -32.49 -24.59 -12.76
N ASN A 708 -33.15 -23.52 -12.26
CA ASN A 708 -33.39 -23.38 -10.81
C ASN A 708 -34.33 -24.49 -10.26
N ASN A 709 -35.29 -24.94 -11.04
CA ASN A 709 -36.18 -26.05 -10.62
C ASN A 709 -35.45 -27.39 -10.55
N LYS A 710 -34.39 -27.60 -11.36
CA LYS A 710 -33.57 -28.81 -11.26
C LYS A 710 -32.67 -28.80 -10.01
N ASN A 711 -32.04 -27.65 -9.71
CA ASN A 711 -31.20 -27.52 -8.52
C ASN A 711 -31.95 -27.56 -7.18
N ASN A 712 -33.29 -27.34 -7.20
CA ASN A 712 -34.12 -27.48 -6.00
C ASN A 712 -34.70 -28.90 -5.82
N LEU A 713 -34.45 -29.81 -6.79
CA LEU A 713 -34.87 -31.21 -6.76
C LEU A 713 -33.69 -32.20 -6.50
N GLU A 714 -32.46 -31.71 -6.54
CA GLU A 714 -31.25 -32.36 -6.05
C GLU A 714 -30.92 -31.83 -4.64
#